data_5bbcd080721bd9eb7b7b9792d498a5b5
#
_entry.id   5bbcd080721bd9eb7b7b9792d498a5b5
#
_cell.length_a   1.000
_cell.length_b   1.000
_cell.length_c   1.000
_cell.angle_alpha   90.00
_cell.angle_beta   90.00
_cell.angle_gamma   90.00
#
_symmetry.space_group_name_H-M   'P 1'
#
loop_
_entity.id
_entity.type
_entity.pdbx_description
1 polymer ?
#
loop_
_entity_poly.entity_id
_entity_poly.type
_entity_poly.pdbx_seq_one_letter_code
_entity_poly.pdbx_strand_id
1 'polypeptide(L)'
;KKIRYKGKICDRCGVEVTRAKVRRERMGHIELAAPCSHIWYFKGIPSRMGLLLDISPRILEKVLYFANYIVTDPGDCPLAKNQILSEKEYRDMREKYEDDFKAGMGAEAVKELLQQINLEELSEQLKSELKDASGQKKLRIIKRLEVVESFRMSGNDPTWMVMDVLPVIPPELRPMVQLDGGRFATSDLNDLYRRVINRNNRLKRLIQLQAPDIIVRNEKRMLQEAVDALIDNGRRGRAVTGANNRALKSLSDMLKGKQGRFRQNLLGKRVDYSGRSVIVVGPELKLYQCGVPKEMAIELFRPFVMKKLVEDGLANNIKSAKKMIDKGKDEVWDALEDIIKDRPVMLNRAPTLHRLGIQAFEPVLVEGRALKLHPLCCTAFNADFDGDQMAIHVPLSAEAQAEARILMLSANNLLRPQDGKPVTVPTQDMILGTYYLTYQRYDVDAFDTIHEIFPLLECGKLPYEKPIWVKNIWDDPESENYQYYLRTRGALLDNETDRPETIPGSYQTLSQAVAALDAGEIQPDEVIYVWNIWDSEADIKEENHIYIRTVGAYAQQAHEAGDIRPKEYFKYYHDEDEAMMAYADGMIAMHDPIKVWKELEIDGKKEHRIIDATVGRLIINDAIPQNLGFKKRETV
;
A
#
# COMPACT_ATOMS: atom_id res chain seq x y z
N LYS A 1 -2.78 32.99 -34.46
CA LYS A 1 -3.98 32.90 -33.59
C LYS A 1 -5.19 33.67 -34.15
N LYS A 2 -5.00 34.68 -34.98
CA LYS A 2 -6.13 35.40 -35.59
C LYS A 2 -6.49 34.77 -36.94
N ILE A 3 -7.76 34.70 -37.30
CA ILE A 3 -8.30 34.06 -38.51
C ILE A 3 -7.62 34.59 -39.78
N ARG A 4 -7.29 35.89 -39.84
CA ARG A 4 -6.62 36.53 -40.99
C ARG A 4 -5.24 36.00 -41.31
N TYR A 5 -4.56 35.26 -40.39
CA TYR A 5 -3.22 34.72 -40.62
C TYR A 5 -3.24 33.18 -40.84
N LYS A 6 -4.41 32.55 -40.89
CA LYS A 6 -4.54 31.11 -41.11
C LYS A 6 -4.02 30.75 -42.52
N GLY A 7 -3.13 29.77 -42.60
CA GLY A 7 -2.59 29.28 -43.87
C GLY A 7 -1.48 30.13 -44.49
N LYS A 8 -1.08 31.25 -43.85
CA LYS A 8 0.09 32.02 -44.34
C LYS A 8 1.40 31.32 -44.02
N ILE A 9 2.27 31.24 -44.98
CA ILE A 9 3.63 30.69 -44.85
C ILE A 9 4.60 31.85 -44.59
N CYS A 10 5.53 31.66 -43.68
CA CYS A 10 6.56 32.65 -43.39
C CYS A 10 7.63 32.64 -44.49
N ASP A 11 7.86 33.76 -45.12
CA ASP A 11 8.82 33.88 -46.22
C ASP A 11 10.27 33.60 -45.80
N ARG A 12 10.61 33.82 -44.52
CA ARG A 12 11.97 33.58 -43.99
C ARG A 12 12.25 32.13 -43.59
N CYS A 13 11.27 31.43 -43.00
CA CYS A 13 11.50 30.09 -42.41
C CYS A 13 10.57 29.02 -42.97
N GLY A 14 9.67 29.35 -43.92
CA GLY A 14 8.76 28.39 -44.53
C GLY A 14 7.70 27.80 -43.60
N VAL A 15 7.57 28.30 -42.36
CA VAL A 15 6.61 27.77 -41.38
C VAL A 15 5.23 28.32 -41.66
N GLU A 16 4.26 27.42 -41.75
CA GLU A 16 2.85 27.73 -41.92
C GLU A 16 2.21 28.16 -40.58
N VAL A 17 1.38 29.23 -40.62
CA VAL A 17 0.60 29.68 -39.47
C VAL A 17 -0.63 28.79 -39.29
N THR A 18 -0.60 27.90 -38.35
CA THR A 18 -1.66 26.93 -38.03
C THR A 18 -2.08 27.00 -36.57
N ARG A 19 -3.03 26.13 -36.17
CA ARG A 19 -3.43 25.97 -34.77
C ARG A 19 -2.26 25.36 -33.96
N ALA A 20 -2.14 25.71 -32.67
CA ALA A 20 -1.11 25.18 -31.79
C ALA A 20 -1.14 23.63 -31.71
N LYS A 21 -2.35 23.03 -31.79
CA LYS A 21 -2.56 21.58 -31.77
C LYS A 21 -1.80 20.84 -32.88
N VAL A 22 -1.60 21.46 -34.06
CA VAL A 22 -0.88 20.86 -35.18
C VAL A 22 0.56 20.49 -34.84
N ARG A 23 1.22 21.24 -33.98
CA ARG A 23 2.58 20.90 -33.50
C ARG A 23 2.65 19.58 -32.72
N ARG A 24 1.53 19.11 -32.18
CA ARG A 24 1.42 17.86 -31.46
C ARG A 24 0.96 16.69 -32.34
N GLU A 25 0.29 16.97 -33.44
CA GLU A 25 -0.37 15.97 -34.28
C GLU A 25 0.34 15.71 -35.60
N ARG A 26 0.98 16.75 -36.23
CA ARG A 26 1.60 16.60 -37.52
C ARG A 26 2.90 15.81 -37.45
N MET A 27 2.92 14.67 -38.14
CA MET A 27 4.10 13.83 -38.35
C MET A 27 4.94 14.36 -39.50
N GLY A 28 6.26 14.19 -39.38
CA GLY A 28 7.19 14.35 -40.49
C GLY A 28 7.72 12.98 -40.94
N HIS A 29 8.59 12.99 -41.97
CA HIS A 29 9.29 11.80 -42.46
C HIS A 29 10.68 12.11 -42.96
N ILE A 30 11.54 11.11 -42.98
CA ILE A 30 12.89 11.16 -43.57
C ILE A 30 12.97 10.05 -44.60
N GLU A 31 13.14 10.39 -45.87
CA GLU A 31 13.44 9.42 -46.92
C GLU A 31 14.89 8.97 -46.79
N LEU A 32 15.08 7.68 -46.56
CA LEU A 32 16.39 7.08 -46.36
C LEU A 32 17.08 6.88 -47.73
N ALA A 33 18.38 7.19 -47.79
CA ALA A 33 19.19 6.97 -48.99
C ALA A 33 19.48 5.50 -49.27
N ALA A 34 19.36 4.65 -48.26
CA ALA A 34 19.39 3.20 -48.34
C ALA A 34 18.39 2.60 -47.34
N PRO A 35 17.73 1.51 -47.70
CA PRO A 35 16.81 0.81 -46.76
C PRO A 35 17.50 0.43 -45.46
N CYS A 36 16.80 0.55 -44.35
CA CYS A 36 17.28 0.15 -43.02
C CYS A 36 16.35 -0.87 -42.37
N SER A 37 16.93 -1.90 -41.79
CA SER A 37 16.19 -2.91 -41.04
C SER A 37 15.66 -2.37 -39.72
N HIS A 38 14.45 -2.72 -39.33
CA HIS A 38 13.90 -2.35 -38.03
C HIS A 38 14.44 -3.29 -36.95
N ILE A 39 15.14 -2.73 -35.96
CA ILE A 39 15.86 -3.51 -34.92
C ILE A 39 14.95 -4.41 -34.08
N TRP A 40 13.69 -4.09 -33.89
CA TRP A 40 12.76 -4.94 -33.11
C TRP A 40 12.49 -6.29 -33.78
N TYR A 41 12.38 -6.30 -35.12
CA TYR A 41 12.13 -7.53 -35.88
C TYR A 41 13.39 -8.36 -36.07
N PHE A 42 14.54 -7.70 -36.02
CA PHE A 42 15.83 -8.35 -36.14
C PHE A 42 16.35 -8.88 -34.78
N LYS A 43 16.46 -8.04 -33.75
CA LYS A 43 17.00 -8.37 -32.43
C LYS A 43 15.93 -8.81 -31.42
N GLY A 44 14.70 -9.06 -31.83
CA GLY A 44 13.68 -9.68 -30.99
C GLY A 44 14.05 -11.11 -30.60
N ILE A 45 13.50 -11.61 -29.51
CA ILE A 45 13.64 -13.00 -29.08
C ILE A 45 12.25 -13.65 -29.09
N PRO A 46 11.94 -14.53 -30.06
CA PRO A 46 12.74 -14.91 -31.23
C PRO A 46 12.79 -13.82 -32.31
N SER A 47 13.85 -13.83 -33.16
CA SER A 47 13.96 -12.92 -34.30
C SER A 47 12.91 -13.24 -35.37
N ARG A 48 11.97 -12.33 -35.62
CA ARG A 48 10.89 -12.53 -36.59
C ARG A 48 11.45 -12.64 -38.02
N MET A 49 12.38 -11.76 -38.36
CA MET A 49 13.07 -11.76 -39.65
C MET A 49 13.91 -13.03 -39.84
N GLY A 50 14.63 -13.46 -38.81
CA GLY A 50 15.42 -14.70 -38.84
C GLY A 50 14.57 -15.96 -39.01
N LEU A 51 13.38 -16.02 -38.38
CA LEU A 51 12.44 -17.14 -38.52
C LEU A 51 11.81 -17.21 -39.91
N LEU A 52 11.45 -16.09 -40.52
CA LEU A 52 10.90 -16.03 -41.87
C LEU A 52 11.91 -16.53 -42.90
N LEU A 53 13.13 -16.01 -42.87
CA LEU A 53 14.20 -16.34 -43.80
C LEU A 53 14.89 -17.68 -43.50
N ASP A 54 14.60 -18.30 -42.36
CA ASP A 54 15.30 -19.47 -41.83
C ASP A 54 16.80 -19.27 -41.62
N ILE A 55 17.19 -18.05 -41.26
CA ILE A 55 18.57 -17.65 -41.03
C ILE A 55 18.81 -17.40 -39.55
N SER A 56 19.92 -17.88 -39.03
CA SER A 56 20.26 -17.61 -37.61
C SER A 56 20.48 -16.10 -37.37
N PRO A 57 20.06 -15.54 -36.22
CA PRO A 57 20.21 -14.12 -35.92
C PRO A 57 21.68 -13.62 -35.96
N ARG A 58 22.63 -14.50 -35.63
CA ARG A 58 24.07 -14.15 -35.68
C ARG A 58 24.57 -13.98 -37.13
N ILE A 59 24.05 -14.77 -38.03
CA ILE A 59 24.38 -14.72 -39.45
C ILE A 59 23.71 -13.50 -40.08
N LEU A 60 22.42 -13.31 -39.82
CA LEU A 60 21.67 -12.15 -40.28
C LEU A 60 22.29 -10.83 -39.82
N GLU A 61 22.87 -10.80 -38.62
CA GLU A 61 23.61 -9.63 -38.11
C GLU A 61 24.81 -9.29 -38.99
N LYS A 62 25.60 -10.29 -39.41
CA LYS A 62 26.74 -10.07 -40.28
C LYS A 62 26.33 -9.48 -41.64
N VAL A 63 25.21 -9.90 -42.17
CA VAL A 63 24.67 -9.39 -43.44
C VAL A 63 24.17 -7.95 -43.30
N LEU A 64 23.31 -7.68 -42.29
CA LEU A 64 22.70 -6.38 -42.09
C LEU A 64 23.73 -5.27 -41.80
N TYR A 65 24.86 -5.62 -41.17
CA TYR A 65 25.91 -4.66 -40.83
C TYR A 65 27.14 -4.74 -41.77
N PHE A 66 26.91 -5.22 -42.99
CA PHE A 66 27.90 -5.16 -44.09
C PHE A 66 29.21 -5.92 -43.81
N ALA A 67 29.16 -7.01 -43.03
CA ALA A 67 30.32 -7.88 -42.81
C ALA A 67 30.41 -9.03 -43.81
N ASN A 68 29.27 -9.57 -44.27
CA ASN A 68 29.20 -10.70 -45.21
C ASN A 68 28.15 -10.46 -46.28
N TYR A 69 28.33 -11.07 -47.43
CA TYR A 69 27.34 -11.13 -48.51
C TYR A 69 26.34 -12.25 -48.28
N ILE A 70 25.14 -12.09 -48.79
CA ILE A 70 24.13 -13.11 -48.87
C ILE A 70 23.68 -13.27 -50.33
N VAL A 71 23.54 -14.52 -50.76
CA VAL A 71 23.06 -14.83 -52.10
C VAL A 71 21.55 -14.64 -52.17
N THR A 72 21.10 -13.69 -53.01
CA THR A 72 19.68 -13.37 -53.21
C THR A 72 19.10 -14.22 -54.36
N ASP A 73 19.89 -14.46 -55.38
CA ASP A 73 19.54 -15.29 -56.54
C ASP A 73 20.78 -16.11 -56.92
N PRO A 74 20.70 -17.46 -56.86
CA PRO A 74 21.83 -18.32 -57.19
C PRO A 74 22.10 -18.44 -58.69
N GLY A 75 21.13 -18.15 -59.55
CA GLY A 75 21.25 -18.35 -61.01
C GLY A 75 21.61 -19.81 -61.34
N ASP A 76 22.49 -19.97 -62.35
CA ASP A 76 23.00 -21.29 -62.76
C ASP A 76 24.27 -21.74 -62.01
N CYS A 77 24.62 -21.03 -60.90
CA CYS A 77 25.81 -21.32 -60.12
C CYS A 77 25.56 -22.41 -59.06
N PRO A 78 26.59 -23.14 -58.60
CA PRO A 78 26.50 -24.14 -57.55
C PRO A 78 26.36 -23.53 -56.15
N LEU A 79 25.69 -22.39 -56.04
CA LEU A 79 25.43 -21.67 -54.82
C LEU A 79 24.01 -21.96 -54.33
N ALA A 80 23.83 -22.08 -53.04
CA ALA A 80 22.49 -22.21 -52.46
C ALA A 80 21.89 -20.83 -52.18
N LYS A 81 20.56 -20.70 -52.35
CA LYS A 81 19.81 -19.51 -51.88
C LYS A 81 20.03 -19.30 -50.39
N ASN A 82 20.21 -18.07 -49.95
CA ASN A 82 20.54 -17.68 -48.58
C ASN A 82 21.96 -18.09 -48.11
N GLN A 83 22.82 -18.59 -49.02
CA GLN A 83 24.19 -18.89 -48.69
C GLN A 83 24.97 -17.59 -48.36
N ILE A 84 25.83 -17.67 -47.38
CA ILE A 84 26.63 -16.55 -46.94
C ILE A 84 28.03 -16.68 -47.48
N LEU A 85 28.51 -15.60 -48.04
CA LEU A 85 29.83 -15.49 -48.61
C LEU A 85 30.66 -14.45 -47.85
N SER A 86 31.90 -14.78 -47.56
CA SER A 86 32.89 -13.79 -47.13
C SER A 86 33.29 -12.91 -48.33
N GLU A 87 33.92 -11.80 -48.07
CA GLU A 87 34.35 -10.87 -49.13
C GLU A 87 35.31 -11.54 -50.10
N LYS A 88 36.15 -12.47 -49.61
CA LYS A 88 37.08 -13.25 -50.43
C LYS A 88 36.32 -14.24 -51.34
N GLU A 89 35.43 -15.01 -50.75
CA GLU A 89 34.62 -15.99 -51.48
C GLU A 89 33.73 -15.32 -52.50
N TYR A 90 33.18 -14.15 -52.21
CA TYR A 90 32.40 -13.35 -53.16
C TYR A 90 33.23 -12.92 -54.36
N ARG A 91 34.47 -12.47 -54.16
CA ARG A 91 35.38 -12.09 -55.26
C ARG A 91 35.74 -13.33 -56.08
N ASP A 92 36.11 -14.43 -55.44
CA ASP A 92 36.49 -15.66 -56.09
C ASP A 92 35.36 -16.23 -56.96
N MET A 93 34.11 -16.12 -56.44
CA MET A 93 32.93 -16.56 -57.17
C MET A 93 32.57 -15.63 -58.31
N ARG A 94 32.72 -14.32 -58.12
CA ARG A 94 32.48 -13.31 -59.17
C ARG A 94 33.49 -13.40 -60.33
N GLU A 95 34.72 -13.79 -60.03
CA GLU A 95 35.74 -14.05 -61.07
C GLU A 95 35.42 -15.30 -61.90
N LYS A 96 34.73 -16.29 -61.27
CA LYS A 96 34.37 -17.57 -61.95
C LYS A 96 33.07 -17.52 -62.73
N TYR A 97 32.05 -16.82 -62.23
CA TYR A 97 30.67 -16.87 -62.74
C TYR A 97 30.13 -15.49 -63.14
N GLU A 98 30.99 -14.46 -63.13
CA GLU A 98 30.68 -13.05 -63.51
C GLU A 98 29.34 -12.58 -62.91
N ASP A 99 28.31 -12.36 -63.73
CA ASP A 99 27.00 -11.82 -63.33
C ASP A 99 25.88 -12.88 -63.27
N ASP A 100 26.24 -14.18 -63.32
CA ASP A 100 25.24 -15.29 -63.31
C ASP A 100 24.53 -15.44 -61.96
N PHE A 101 25.04 -14.87 -60.87
CA PHE A 101 24.40 -14.87 -59.59
C PHE A 101 24.29 -13.46 -58.99
N LYS A 102 23.29 -13.28 -58.14
CA LYS A 102 23.12 -12.03 -57.36
C LYS A 102 23.39 -12.25 -55.90
N ALA A 103 24.25 -11.46 -55.34
CA ALA A 103 24.51 -11.43 -53.91
C ALA A 103 24.62 -9.97 -53.46
N GLY A 104 24.08 -9.68 -52.31
CA GLY A 104 24.04 -8.33 -51.74
C GLY A 104 24.40 -8.30 -50.28
N MET A 105 24.51 -7.10 -49.76
CA MET A 105 24.76 -6.78 -48.33
C MET A 105 23.70 -5.85 -47.78
N GLY A 106 23.52 -5.89 -46.45
CA GLY A 106 22.68 -4.92 -45.73
C GLY A 106 21.20 -5.20 -45.82
N ALA A 107 20.41 -4.25 -45.41
CA ALA A 107 18.95 -4.38 -45.38
C ALA A 107 18.31 -4.46 -46.77
N GLU A 108 18.99 -3.97 -47.79
CA GLU A 108 18.55 -4.02 -49.18
C GLU A 108 18.45 -5.46 -49.69
N ALA A 109 19.51 -6.25 -49.50
CA ALA A 109 19.51 -7.69 -49.84
C ALA A 109 18.47 -8.50 -49.02
N VAL A 110 18.34 -8.17 -47.74
CA VAL A 110 17.31 -8.79 -46.90
C VAL A 110 15.90 -8.44 -47.38
N LYS A 111 15.66 -7.23 -47.85
CA LYS A 111 14.38 -6.82 -48.43
C LYS A 111 14.06 -7.59 -49.69
N GLU A 112 15.02 -7.79 -50.61
CA GLU A 112 14.86 -8.61 -51.81
C GLU A 112 14.48 -10.06 -51.46
N LEU A 113 15.17 -10.65 -50.46
CA LEU A 113 14.84 -12.00 -49.99
C LEU A 113 13.43 -12.09 -49.40
N LEU A 114 12.98 -11.08 -48.66
CA LEU A 114 11.64 -11.01 -48.09
C LEU A 114 10.56 -10.86 -49.19
N GLN A 115 10.85 -10.12 -50.27
CA GLN A 115 9.94 -9.98 -51.44
C GLN A 115 9.72 -11.29 -52.18
N GLN A 116 10.71 -12.20 -52.18
CA GLN A 116 10.65 -13.48 -52.85
C GLN A 116 9.86 -14.56 -52.07
N ILE A 117 9.41 -14.26 -50.84
CA ILE A 117 8.68 -15.22 -50.02
C ILE A 117 7.19 -15.18 -50.36
N ASN A 118 6.67 -16.32 -50.81
CA ASN A 118 5.23 -16.56 -50.85
C ASN A 118 4.77 -17.16 -49.52
N LEU A 119 3.99 -16.40 -48.75
CA LEU A 119 3.53 -16.83 -47.43
C LEU A 119 2.59 -18.05 -47.46
N GLU A 120 1.80 -18.20 -48.52
CA GLU A 120 0.86 -19.31 -48.65
C GLU A 120 1.60 -20.64 -48.91
N GLU A 121 2.47 -20.64 -49.91
CA GLU A 121 3.30 -21.83 -50.23
C GLU A 121 4.19 -22.21 -49.04
N LEU A 122 4.82 -21.23 -48.38
CA LEU A 122 5.66 -21.46 -47.20
C LEU A 122 4.87 -22.07 -46.05
N SER A 123 3.62 -21.63 -45.83
CA SER A 123 2.74 -22.18 -44.81
C SER A 123 2.39 -23.65 -45.07
N GLU A 124 2.04 -23.99 -46.31
CA GLU A 124 1.72 -25.36 -46.70
C GLU A 124 2.93 -26.29 -46.59
N GLN A 125 4.09 -25.80 -47.03
CA GLN A 125 5.35 -26.52 -46.93
C GLN A 125 5.69 -26.82 -45.44
N LEU A 126 5.63 -25.82 -44.56
CA LEU A 126 5.91 -26.00 -43.15
C LEU A 126 4.89 -26.92 -42.45
N LYS A 127 3.62 -26.90 -42.87
CA LYS A 127 2.59 -27.83 -42.37
C LYS A 127 2.86 -29.27 -42.80
N SER A 128 3.38 -29.50 -44.02
CA SER A 128 3.78 -30.84 -44.47
C SER A 128 5.01 -31.33 -43.70
N GLU A 129 6.04 -30.48 -43.55
CA GLU A 129 7.25 -30.83 -42.80
C GLU A 129 6.97 -31.13 -41.31
N LEU A 130 5.95 -30.46 -40.73
CA LEU A 130 5.56 -30.65 -39.33
C LEU A 130 5.07 -32.08 -39.04
N LYS A 131 4.48 -32.76 -40.05
CA LYS A 131 3.98 -34.14 -39.91
C LYS A 131 5.11 -35.13 -39.70
N ASP A 132 6.26 -34.89 -40.36
CA ASP A 132 7.42 -35.80 -40.38
C ASP A 132 8.49 -35.39 -39.34
N ALA A 133 8.33 -34.24 -38.69
CA ALA A 133 9.33 -33.73 -37.80
C ALA A 133 9.12 -34.18 -36.34
N SER A 134 10.23 -34.47 -35.63
CA SER A 134 10.25 -34.84 -34.21
C SER A 134 11.24 -34.00 -33.41
N GLY A 135 11.08 -33.98 -32.10
CA GLY A 135 12.01 -33.32 -31.15
C GLY A 135 12.19 -31.82 -31.37
N GLN A 136 13.43 -31.36 -31.34
CA GLN A 136 13.78 -29.92 -31.44
C GLN A 136 13.46 -29.36 -32.85
N LYS A 137 13.55 -30.17 -33.90
CA LYS A 137 13.19 -29.77 -35.27
C LYS A 137 11.71 -29.37 -35.33
N LYS A 138 10.84 -30.14 -34.70
CA LYS A 138 9.41 -29.86 -34.60
C LYS A 138 9.14 -28.51 -33.92
N LEU A 139 9.78 -28.24 -32.81
CA LEU A 139 9.64 -26.96 -32.08
C LEU A 139 10.08 -25.76 -32.93
N ARG A 140 11.16 -25.89 -33.69
CA ARG A 140 11.62 -24.85 -34.61
C ARG A 140 10.63 -24.58 -35.72
N ILE A 141 10.08 -25.62 -36.34
CA ILE A 141 9.06 -25.52 -37.40
C ILE A 141 7.78 -24.87 -36.85
N ILE A 142 7.33 -25.25 -35.65
CA ILE A 142 6.15 -24.63 -35.00
C ILE A 142 6.35 -23.13 -34.83
N LYS A 143 7.48 -22.70 -34.27
CA LYS A 143 7.79 -21.26 -34.06
C LYS A 143 7.87 -20.51 -35.39
N ARG A 144 8.40 -21.14 -36.43
CA ARG A 144 8.46 -20.55 -37.77
C ARG A 144 7.07 -20.43 -38.40
N LEU A 145 6.27 -21.48 -38.31
CA LEU A 145 4.90 -21.50 -38.79
C LEU A 145 4.02 -20.48 -38.10
N GLU A 146 4.17 -20.30 -36.79
CA GLU A 146 3.45 -19.28 -36.02
C GLU A 146 3.69 -17.86 -36.58
N VAL A 147 4.93 -17.55 -36.93
CA VAL A 147 5.26 -16.24 -37.52
C VAL A 147 4.69 -16.09 -38.90
N VAL A 148 4.81 -17.14 -39.75
CA VAL A 148 4.29 -17.14 -41.13
C VAL A 148 2.77 -16.98 -41.12
N GLU A 149 2.06 -17.75 -40.30
CA GLU A 149 0.61 -17.65 -40.15
C GLU A 149 0.17 -16.29 -39.63
N SER A 150 0.93 -15.69 -38.69
CA SER A 150 0.65 -14.34 -38.18
C SER A 150 0.73 -13.27 -39.28
N PHE A 151 1.70 -13.39 -40.20
CA PHE A 151 1.79 -12.48 -41.36
C PHE A 151 0.65 -12.75 -42.35
N ARG A 152 0.36 -14.03 -42.64
CA ARG A 152 -0.71 -14.42 -43.56
C ARG A 152 -2.09 -13.95 -43.09
N MET A 153 -2.42 -14.17 -41.80
CA MET A 153 -3.71 -13.78 -41.22
C MET A 153 -3.87 -12.24 -41.07
N SER A 154 -2.80 -11.53 -40.79
CA SER A 154 -2.84 -10.08 -40.67
C SER A 154 -2.82 -9.32 -41.99
N GLY A 155 -2.46 -9.98 -43.08
CA GLY A 155 -2.31 -9.34 -44.39
C GLY A 155 -1.12 -8.35 -44.48
N ASN A 156 -0.19 -8.41 -43.53
CA ASN A 156 1.00 -7.56 -43.52
C ASN A 156 2.07 -8.15 -44.46
N ASP A 157 2.72 -7.24 -45.22
CA ASP A 157 3.82 -7.64 -46.09
C ASP A 157 5.12 -7.77 -45.26
N PRO A 158 5.83 -8.91 -45.34
CA PRO A 158 7.13 -9.08 -44.69
C PRO A 158 8.17 -8.02 -45.01
N THR A 159 8.12 -7.41 -46.17
CA THR A 159 9.03 -6.35 -46.59
C THR A 159 8.96 -5.10 -45.70
N TRP A 160 7.84 -4.87 -45.02
CA TRP A 160 7.65 -3.74 -44.12
C TRP A 160 8.55 -3.79 -42.88
N MET A 161 9.19 -4.93 -42.60
CA MET A 161 10.21 -5.01 -41.57
C MET A 161 11.50 -4.25 -41.91
N VAL A 162 11.64 -3.85 -43.19
CA VAL A 162 12.72 -3.00 -43.70
C VAL A 162 12.11 -1.65 -44.10
N MET A 163 12.66 -0.58 -43.59
CA MET A 163 12.14 0.77 -43.74
C MET A 163 12.88 1.54 -44.85
N ASP A 164 12.13 2.12 -45.76
CA ASP A 164 12.64 3.08 -46.76
C ASP A 164 12.43 4.51 -46.27
N VAL A 165 11.42 4.72 -45.45
CA VAL A 165 11.04 6.03 -44.90
C VAL A 165 10.94 5.93 -43.38
N LEU A 166 11.60 6.83 -42.68
CA LEU A 166 11.58 6.91 -41.23
C LEU A 166 10.59 7.98 -40.78
N PRO A 167 9.59 7.64 -39.94
CA PRO A 167 8.66 8.62 -39.43
C PRO A 167 9.33 9.51 -38.37
N VAL A 168 8.98 10.81 -38.38
CA VAL A 168 9.44 11.78 -37.41
C VAL A 168 8.27 12.23 -36.56
N ILE A 169 8.37 12.02 -35.25
CA ILE A 169 7.31 12.37 -34.30
C ILE A 169 7.11 13.88 -34.21
N PRO A 170 5.91 14.37 -33.87
CA PRO A 170 5.61 15.80 -33.77
C PRO A 170 6.55 16.56 -32.83
N PRO A 171 6.83 17.85 -33.11
CA PRO A 171 7.77 18.64 -32.32
C PRO A 171 7.47 18.76 -30.83
N GLU A 172 6.18 18.74 -30.42
CA GLU A 172 5.82 18.85 -29.02
C GLU A 172 6.09 17.57 -28.22
N LEU A 173 6.22 16.40 -28.89
CA LEU A 173 6.63 15.15 -28.26
C LEU A 173 8.14 15.04 -28.04
N ARG A 174 8.93 15.96 -28.66
CA ARG A 174 10.38 16.09 -28.51
C ARG A 174 10.77 17.56 -28.30
N PRO A 175 10.34 18.15 -27.17
CA PRO A 175 10.41 19.61 -27.00
C PRO A 175 11.85 20.12 -26.94
N MET A 176 12.02 21.35 -27.43
CA MET A 176 13.20 22.19 -27.24
C MET A 176 12.75 23.44 -26.51
N VAL A 177 13.24 23.65 -25.29
CA VAL A 177 12.84 24.76 -24.41
C VAL A 177 14.04 25.68 -24.18
N GLN A 178 13.83 26.96 -24.30
CA GLN A 178 14.83 27.95 -23.95
C GLN A 178 14.85 28.16 -22.44
N LEU A 179 16.03 28.00 -21.85
CA LEU A 179 16.29 28.27 -20.43
C LEU A 179 16.74 29.73 -20.26
N ASP A 180 16.69 30.20 -19.01
CA ASP A 180 17.24 31.47 -18.63
C ASP A 180 18.74 31.55 -19.00
N GLY A 181 19.18 32.69 -19.54
CA GLY A 181 20.56 32.85 -20.05
C GLY A 181 20.78 32.35 -21.48
N GLY A 182 19.71 32.17 -22.31
CA GLY A 182 19.81 31.86 -23.73
C GLY A 182 20.22 30.44 -24.09
N ARG A 183 20.35 29.54 -23.12
CA ARG A 183 20.62 28.11 -23.33
C ARG A 183 19.35 27.38 -23.72
N PHE A 184 19.49 26.33 -24.54
CA PHE A 184 18.37 25.47 -24.92
C PHE A 184 18.50 24.10 -24.26
N ALA A 185 17.43 23.66 -23.59
CA ALA A 185 17.25 22.27 -23.20
C ALA A 185 16.48 21.55 -24.31
N THR A 186 17.01 20.45 -24.78
CA THR A 186 16.42 19.67 -25.86
C THR A 186 16.20 18.22 -25.46
N SER A 187 15.18 17.58 -26.04
CA SER A 187 14.98 16.15 -25.89
C SER A 187 16.11 15.37 -26.57
N ASP A 188 16.51 14.25 -25.97
CA ASP A 188 17.52 13.34 -26.53
C ASP A 188 17.14 12.85 -27.94
N LEU A 189 15.84 12.72 -28.24
CA LEU A 189 15.34 12.35 -29.57
C LEU A 189 15.78 13.33 -30.66
N ASN A 190 15.87 14.61 -30.37
CA ASN A 190 16.34 15.60 -31.36
C ASN A 190 17.79 15.34 -31.76
N ASP A 191 18.64 14.92 -30.82
CA ASP A 191 20.02 14.56 -31.12
C ASP A 191 20.11 13.28 -31.97
N LEU A 192 19.29 12.27 -31.61
CA LEU A 192 19.22 11.03 -32.39
C LEU A 192 18.69 11.27 -33.82
N TYR A 193 17.62 12.04 -33.99
CA TYR A 193 17.15 12.45 -35.35
C TYR A 193 18.20 13.24 -36.13
N ARG A 194 18.90 14.16 -35.49
CA ARG A 194 19.97 14.93 -36.11
C ARG A 194 21.10 14.02 -36.63
N ARG A 195 21.47 12.99 -35.83
CA ARG A 195 22.48 12.00 -36.23
C ARG A 195 22.02 11.22 -37.46
N VAL A 196 20.77 10.77 -37.49
CA VAL A 196 20.19 10.09 -38.67
C VAL A 196 20.21 11.00 -39.89
N ILE A 197 19.74 12.23 -39.77
CA ILE A 197 19.69 13.18 -40.89
C ILE A 197 21.10 13.48 -41.45
N ASN A 198 22.07 13.70 -40.57
CA ASN A 198 23.46 13.98 -40.97
C ASN A 198 24.06 12.77 -41.72
N ARG A 199 23.85 11.53 -41.20
CA ARG A 199 24.33 10.31 -41.89
C ARG A 199 23.63 10.11 -43.22
N ASN A 200 22.30 10.30 -43.25
CA ASN A 200 21.52 10.19 -44.49
C ASN A 200 21.96 11.18 -45.57
N ASN A 201 22.13 12.44 -45.20
CA ASN A 201 22.58 13.48 -46.14
C ASN A 201 24.01 13.21 -46.65
N ARG A 202 24.88 12.74 -45.75
CA ARG A 202 26.23 12.35 -46.14
C ARG A 202 26.22 11.16 -47.10
N LEU A 203 25.41 10.15 -46.84
CA LEU A 203 25.25 9.01 -47.73
C LEU A 203 24.69 9.43 -49.10
N LYS A 204 23.64 10.26 -49.16
CA LYS A 204 23.09 10.79 -50.41
C LYS A 204 24.18 11.50 -51.23
N ARG A 205 25.01 12.33 -50.58
CA ARG A 205 26.11 13.02 -51.27
C ARG A 205 27.19 12.05 -51.77
N LEU A 206 27.55 11.02 -51.01
CA LEU A 206 28.53 10.02 -51.44
C LEU A 206 28.03 9.20 -52.63
N ILE A 207 26.75 8.84 -52.68
CA ILE A 207 26.13 8.14 -53.80
C ILE A 207 26.16 9.05 -55.06
N GLN A 208 25.78 10.32 -54.91
CA GLN A 208 25.82 11.30 -56.02
C GLN A 208 27.24 11.52 -56.59
N LEU A 209 28.26 11.45 -55.71
CA LEU A 209 29.65 11.62 -56.12
C LEU A 209 30.29 10.30 -56.63
N GLN A 210 29.51 9.19 -56.71
CA GLN A 210 30.01 7.86 -57.09
C GLN A 210 31.28 7.45 -56.31
N ALA A 211 31.25 7.67 -55.00
CA ALA A 211 32.37 7.37 -54.13
C ALA A 211 32.66 5.83 -54.11
N PRO A 212 33.91 5.42 -53.79
CA PRO A 212 34.27 4.02 -53.71
C PRO A 212 33.33 3.22 -52.80
N ASP A 213 32.97 1.99 -53.22
CA ASP A 213 32.02 1.10 -52.52
C ASP A 213 32.32 0.91 -51.04
N ILE A 214 33.57 0.79 -50.66
CA ILE A 214 34.01 0.63 -49.27
C ILE A 214 33.52 1.78 -48.38
N ILE A 215 33.59 3.03 -48.91
CA ILE A 215 33.15 4.23 -48.19
C ILE A 215 31.62 4.26 -48.12
N VAL A 216 30.94 3.96 -49.20
CA VAL A 216 29.47 3.90 -49.28
C VAL A 216 28.91 2.83 -48.31
N ARG A 217 29.49 1.64 -48.30
CA ARG A 217 29.10 0.55 -47.40
C ARG A 217 29.28 0.94 -45.93
N ASN A 218 30.38 1.56 -45.56
CA ASN A 218 30.62 2.01 -44.20
C ASN A 218 29.60 3.07 -43.77
N GLU A 219 29.23 4.00 -44.66
CA GLU A 219 28.23 5.02 -44.36
C GLU A 219 26.80 4.42 -44.28
N LYS A 220 26.47 3.43 -45.17
CA LYS A 220 25.23 2.64 -45.04
C LYS A 220 25.15 1.93 -43.69
N ARG A 221 26.26 1.30 -43.22
CA ARG A 221 26.34 0.69 -41.90
C ARG A 221 26.13 1.70 -40.78
N MET A 222 26.77 2.87 -40.85
CA MET A 222 26.59 3.94 -39.85
C MET A 222 25.17 4.52 -39.85
N LEU A 223 24.51 4.60 -41.00
CA LEU A 223 23.09 4.96 -41.07
C LEU A 223 22.20 3.94 -40.40
N GLN A 224 22.42 2.63 -40.64
CA GLN A 224 21.72 1.55 -39.96
C GLN A 224 21.90 1.63 -38.43
N GLU A 225 23.13 1.86 -37.95
CA GLU A 225 23.41 2.01 -36.53
C GLU A 225 22.74 3.27 -35.93
N ALA A 226 22.64 4.35 -36.66
CA ALA A 226 21.96 5.58 -36.23
C ALA A 226 20.43 5.37 -36.12
N VAL A 227 19.84 4.63 -37.05
CA VAL A 227 18.42 4.29 -37.04
C VAL A 227 18.13 3.31 -35.86
N ASP A 228 19.00 2.34 -35.65
CA ASP A 228 18.88 1.40 -34.52
C ASP A 228 18.92 2.17 -33.17
N ALA A 229 19.85 3.10 -33.01
CA ALA A 229 19.95 3.91 -31.80
C ALA A 229 18.73 4.80 -31.58
N LEU A 230 18.10 5.31 -32.63
CA LEU A 230 16.86 6.10 -32.53
C LEU A 230 15.70 5.24 -32.02
N ILE A 231 15.57 4.00 -32.54
CA ILE A 231 14.46 3.12 -32.18
C ILE A 231 14.67 2.48 -30.82
N ASP A 232 15.83 1.87 -30.55
CA ASP A 232 16.15 1.17 -29.31
C ASP A 232 17.64 1.24 -28.99
N ASN A 233 18.05 2.31 -28.34
CA ASN A 233 19.45 2.57 -28.02
C ASN A 233 20.00 1.56 -27.01
N GLY A 234 21.15 0.96 -27.33
CA GLY A 234 21.81 -0.03 -26.48
C GLY A 234 21.34 -1.47 -26.69
N ARG A 235 20.38 -1.74 -27.57
CA ARG A 235 19.95 -3.10 -27.90
C ARG A 235 21.03 -3.91 -28.66
N ARG A 236 21.88 -3.20 -29.40
CA ARG A 236 23.05 -3.77 -30.10
C ARG A 236 24.34 -3.09 -29.59
N GLY A 237 25.07 -3.75 -28.73
CA GLY A 237 26.36 -3.27 -28.24
C GLY A 237 26.27 -2.06 -27.30
N ARG A 238 27.25 -1.17 -27.37
CA ARG A 238 27.30 0.01 -26.50
C ARG A 238 26.24 1.04 -26.93
N ALA A 239 25.52 1.56 -25.94
CA ALA A 239 24.56 2.62 -26.18
C ALA A 239 25.26 3.90 -26.68
N VAL A 240 24.60 4.61 -27.57
CA VAL A 240 25.04 5.95 -28.02
C VAL A 240 24.85 6.92 -26.84
N THR A 241 25.91 7.62 -26.50
CA THR A 241 25.95 8.55 -25.37
C THR A 241 25.93 10.01 -25.81
N GLY A 242 25.42 10.87 -24.95
CA GLY A 242 25.50 12.31 -25.03
C GLY A 242 26.63 12.88 -24.17
N ALA A 243 26.49 14.13 -23.74
CA ALA A 243 27.39 14.74 -22.78
C ALA A 243 27.44 13.92 -21.47
N ASN A 244 28.60 13.88 -20.82
CA ASN A 244 28.83 13.17 -19.57
C ASN A 244 28.61 11.65 -19.64
N ASN A 245 28.84 11.03 -20.79
CA ASN A 245 28.67 9.58 -21.01
C ASN A 245 27.28 9.01 -20.66
N ARG A 246 26.27 9.85 -20.54
CA ARG A 246 24.89 9.42 -20.33
C ARG A 246 24.33 8.83 -21.62
N ALA A 247 23.74 7.63 -21.55
CA ALA A 247 23.04 7.04 -22.69
C ALA A 247 21.83 7.92 -23.11
N LEU A 248 21.68 8.16 -24.41
CA LEU A 248 20.56 8.93 -24.95
C LEU A 248 19.29 8.09 -24.89
N LYS A 249 18.17 8.72 -24.50
CA LYS A 249 16.86 8.09 -24.40
C LYS A 249 16.23 7.90 -25.78
N SER A 250 16.06 6.66 -26.22
CA SER A 250 15.47 6.29 -27.52
C SER A 250 13.93 6.29 -27.50
N LEU A 251 13.30 6.05 -28.64
CA LEU A 251 11.85 5.89 -28.76
C LEU A 251 11.33 4.72 -27.89
N SER A 252 12.02 3.58 -27.89
CA SER A 252 11.70 2.44 -27.02
C SER A 252 11.76 2.81 -25.53
N ASP A 253 12.75 3.57 -25.11
CA ASP A 253 12.94 3.98 -23.71
C ASP A 253 11.86 4.95 -23.25
N MET A 254 11.22 5.65 -24.17
CA MET A 254 10.04 6.46 -23.86
C MET A 254 8.81 5.64 -23.49
N LEU A 255 8.76 4.37 -23.89
CA LEU A 255 7.65 3.45 -23.61
C LEU A 255 7.95 2.48 -22.48
N LYS A 256 9.22 2.08 -22.33
CA LYS A 256 9.70 1.08 -21.38
C LYS A 256 9.92 1.62 -19.96
N GLY A 257 9.88 0.72 -18.97
CA GLY A 257 10.30 0.97 -17.60
C GLY A 257 9.36 1.86 -16.78
N LYS A 258 9.78 2.24 -15.58
CA LYS A 258 8.99 3.04 -14.62
C LYS A 258 8.68 4.45 -15.13
N GLN A 259 9.61 5.03 -15.89
CA GLN A 259 9.50 6.39 -16.47
C GLN A 259 8.97 6.38 -17.91
N GLY A 260 8.58 5.21 -18.41
CA GLY A 260 7.98 5.07 -19.72
C GLY A 260 6.53 5.53 -19.76
N ARG A 261 6.03 5.81 -20.97
CA ARG A 261 4.68 6.33 -21.20
C ARG A 261 3.58 5.42 -20.61
N PHE A 262 3.75 4.11 -20.72
CA PHE A 262 2.77 3.17 -20.18
C PHE A 262 2.63 3.27 -18.66
N ARG A 263 3.73 3.18 -17.92
CA ARG A 263 3.69 3.15 -16.45
C ARG A 263 3.53 4.53 -15.83
N GLN A 264 4.07 5.58 -16.43
CA GLN A 264 4.07 6.93 -15.85
C GLN A 264 2.84 7.74 -16.21
N ASN A 265 2.26 7.56 -17.42
CA ASN A 265 1.22 8.44 -17.93
C ASN A 265 -0.09 7.74 -18.31
N LEU A 266 -0.08 6.41 -18.55
CA LEU A 266 -1.27 5.66 -18.98
C LEU A 266 -1.85 4.81 -17.86
N LEU A 267 -1.03 4.01 -17.16
CA LEU A 267 -1.49 3.20 -16.01
C LEU A 267 -1.75 4.05 -14.77
N GLY A 268 -1.13 5.21 -14.66
CA GLY A 268 -1.36 6.17 -13.60
C GLY A 268 -1.09 7.58 -14.08
N LYS A 269 -1.91 8.53 -13.65
CA LYS A 269 -1.78 9.95 -13.99
C LYS A 269 -1.74 10.78 -12.71
N ARG A 270 -1.07 11.92 -12.76
CA ARG A 270 -1.24 12.95 -11.73
C ARG A 270 -2.62 13.57 -11.89
N VAL A 271 -3.33 13.69 -10.79
CA VAL A 271 -4.72 14.17 -10.78
C VAL A 271 -4.82 15.42 -9.91
N ASP A 272 -5.75 16.31 -10.27
CA ASP A 272 -6.14 17.46 -9.47
C ASP A 272 -7.08 17.02 -8.33
N TYR A 273 -7.42 17.92 -7.42
CA TYR A 273 -8.24 17.66 -6.23
C TYR A 273 -7.68 16.54 -5.36
N SER A 274 -6.37 16.54 -5.21
CA SER A 274 -5.65 15.60 -4.38
C SER A 274 -4.57 16.31 -3.57
N GLY A 275 -4.27 15.74 -2.41
CA GLY A 275 -3.24 16.25 -1.52
C GLY A 275 -2.52 15.10 -0.82
N ARG A 276 -1.49 15.43 -0.07
CA ARG A 276 -0.75 14.47 0.74
C ARG A 276 -0.30 15.12 2.04
N SER A 277 -0.45 14.41 3.15
CA SER A 277 0.04 14.85 4.45
C SER A 277 0.42 13.67 5.34
N VAL A 278 1.09 13.97 6.43
CA VAL A 278 1.38 13.02 7.50
C VAL A 278 0.08 12.64 8.20
N ILE A 279 -0.02 11.40 8.68
CA ILE A 279 -1.15 10.92 9.46
C ILE A 279 -0.85 10.93 10.95
N VAL A 280 -1.88 11.19 11.73
CA VAL A 280 -1.86 11.07 13.20
C VAL A 280 -3.10 10.33 13.67
N VAL A 281 -3.05 9.79 14.88
CA VAL A 281 -4.17 9.08 15.47
C VAL A 281 -5.33 10.03 15.76
N GLY A 282 -6.56 9.58 15.48
CA GLY A 282 -7.79 10.29 15.80
C GLY A 282 -8.78 9.34 16.47
N PRO A 283 -8.60 9.03 17.76
CA PRO A 283 -9.48 8.09 18.49
C PRO A 283 -10.90 8.64 18.70
N GLU A 284 -11.08 9.95 18.64
CA GLU A 284 -12.37 10.63 18.74
C GLU A 284 -13.25 10.50 17.48
N LEU A 285 -12.65 10.09 16.35
CA LEU A 285 -13.36 9.95 15.09
C LEU A 285 -14.23 8.68 15.08
N LYS A 286 -15.35 8.74 14.37
CA LYS A 286 -16.11 7.52 14.01
C LYS A 286 -15.35 6.73 12.96
N LEU A 287 -15.64 5.43 12.84
CA LEU A 287 -14.97 4.53 11.91
C LEU A 287 -15.02 5.01 10.44
N TYR A 288 -16.12 5.66 10.06
CA TYR A 288 -16.34 6.21 8.72
C TYR A 288 -15.83 7.65 8.54
N GLN A 289 -15.25 8.27 9.57
CA GLN A 289 -14.77 9.65 9.55
C GLN A 289 -13.25 9.71 9.42
N CYS A 290 -12.76 10.79 8.80
CA CYS A 290 -11.36 11.16 8.80
C CYS A 290 -11.20 12.65 9.11
N GLY A 291 -10.15 13.01 9.83
CA GLY A 291 -9.83 14.40 10.11
C GLY A 291 -9.00 15.00 8.97
N VAL A 292 -9.51 16.07 8.36
CA VAL A 292 -8.82 16.79 7.28
C VAL A 292 -8.42 18.17 7.80
N PRO A 293 -7.12 18.55 7.69
CA PRO A 293 -6.66 19.89 8.07
C PRO A 293 -7.43 20.98 7.34
N LYS A 294 -7.84 22.02 8.05
CA LYS A 294 -8.58 23.16 7.49
C LYS A 294 -7.88 23.80 6.30
N GLU A 295 -6.55 24.00 6.39
CA GLU A 295 -5.74 24.58 5.31
C GLU A 295 -5.76 23.68 4.05
N MET A 296 -5.72 22.38 4.22
CA MET A 296 -5.79 21.42 3.10
C MET A 296 -7.21 21.37 2.49
N ALA A 297 -8.23 21.34 3.34
CA ALA A 297 -9.62 21.28 2.91
C ALA A 297 -10.00 22.49 2.05
N ILE A 298 -9.56 23.70 2.43
CA ILE A 298 -9.87 24.90 1.66
C ILE A 298 -9.25 24.87 0.25
N GLU A 299 -8.06 24.30 0.10
CA GLU A 299 -7.42 24.17 -1.22
C GLU A 299 -8.08 23.07 -2.06
N LEU A 300 -8.43 21.93 -1.46
CA LEU A 300 -9.10 20.83 -2.16
C LEU A 300 -10.49 21.21 -2.65
N PHE A 301 -11.24 21.91 -1.81
CA PHE A 301 -12.62 22.30 -2.11
C PHE A 301 -12.76 23.74 -2.63
N ARG A 302 -11.65 24.43 -2.93
CA ARG A 302 -11.62 25.84 -3.37
C ARG A 302 -12.66 26.19 -4.45
N PRO A 303 -12.80 25.44 -5.56
CA PRO A 303 -13.81 25.76 -6.58
C PRO A 303 -15.26 25.66 -6.07
N PHE A 304 -15.51 24.70 -5.18
CA PHE A 304 -16.85 24.48 -4.60
C PHE A 304 -17.19 25.58 -3.61
N VAL A 305 -16.22 26.00 -2.79
CA VAL A 305 -16.39 27.13 -1.86
C VAL A 305 -16.64 28.43 -2.65
N MET A 306 -15.87 28.68 -3.72
CA MET A 306 -16.11 29.85 -4.58
C MET A 306 -17.51 29.84 -5.18
N LYS A 307 -17.99 28.68 -5.61
CA LYS A 307 -19.35 28.52 -6.14
C LYS A 307 -20.39 28.82 -5.05
N LYS A 308 -20.29 28.22 -3.90
CA LYS A 308 -21.19 28.38 -2.76
C LYS A 308 -21.28 29.84 -2.31
N LEU A 309 -20.14 30.52 -2.13
CA LEU A 309 -20.10 31.95 -1.73
C LEU A 309 -20.78 32.87 -2.75
N VAL A 310 -20.77 32.52 -4.05
CA VAL A 310 -21.48 33.30 -5.07
C VAL A 310 -22.98 32.97 -5.05
N GLU A 311 -23.36 31.72 -4.87
CA GLU A 311 -24.76 31.27 -4.78
C GLU A 311 -25.46 31.85 -3.55
N ASP A 312 -24.80 31.90 -2.41
CA ASP A 312 -25.31 32.47 -1.17
C ASP A 312 -25.30 34.02 -1.17
N GLY A 313 -24.83 34.64 -2.25
CA GLY A 313 -24.79 36.11 -2.41
C GLY A 313 -23.72 36.83 -1.57
N LEU A 314 -22.86 36.09 -0.87
CA LEU A 314 -21.75 36.64 -0.06
C LEU A 314 -20.64 37.23 -0.92
N ALA A 315 -20.52 36.79 -2.18
CA ALA A 315 -19.58 37.30 -3.14
C ALA A 315 -20.25 37.65 -4.48
N ASN A 316 -20.01 38.85 -5.00
CA ASN A 316 -20.61 39.33 -6.26
C ASN A 316 -20.08 38.61 -7.51
N ASN A 317 -18.89 38.03 -7.45
CA ASN A 317 -18.27 37.31 -8.55
C ASN A 317 -17.13 36.40 -8.05
N ILE A 318 -16.66 35.49 -8.93
CA ILE A 318 -15.60 34.55 -8.63
C ILE A 318 -14.29 35.23 -8.16
N LYS A 319 -13.97 36.43 -8.68
CA LYS A 319 -12.78 37.19 -8.24
C LYS A 319 -12.92 37.69 -6.81
N SER A 320 -14.12 38.11 -6.40
CA SER A 320 -14.42 38.51 -5.02
C SER A 320 -14.36 37.32 -4.10
N ALA A 321 -14.99 36.19 -4.46
CA ALA A 321 -14.95 34.96 -3.71
C ALA A 321 -13.49 34.48 -3.49
N LYS A 322 -12.66 34.51 -4.52
CA LYS A 322 -11.23 34.19 -4.41
C LYS A 322 -10.52 35.07 -3.39
N LYS A 323 -10.76 36.40 -3.41
CA LYS A 323 -10.17 37.34 -2.46
C LYS A 323 -10.65 37.09 -1.01
N MET A 324 -11.91 36.63 -0.83
CA MET A 324 -12.42 36.26 0.49
C MET A 324 -11.72 35.03 1.04
N ILE A 325 -11.52 34.01 0.19
CA ILE A 325 -10.77 32.78 0.54
C ILE A 325 -9.31 33.12 0.90
N ASP A 326 -8.64 33.92 0.05
CA ASP A 326 -7.24 34.33 0.27
C ASP A 326 -7.04 35.17 1.54
N LYS A 327 -8.12 35.80 2.04
CA LYS A 327 -8.13 36.55 3.31
C LYS A 327 -8.56 35.74 4.53
N GLY A 328 -9.06 34.52 4.34
CA GLY A 328 -9.52 33.63 5.41
C GLY A 328 -10.68 34.19 6.23
N LYS A 329 -11.70 34.77 5.58
CA LYS A 329 -12.87 35.30 6.28
C LYS A 329 -13.71 34.19 6.93
N ASP A 330 -14.46 34.50 7.99
CA ASP A 330 -15.24 33.52 8.75
C ASP A 330 -16.32 32.85 7.89
N GLU A 331 -16.97 33.62 7.00
CA GLU A 331 -18.01 33.09 6.08
C GLU A 331 -17.47 31.98 5.13
N VAL A 332 -16.16 31.94 4.91
CA VAL A 332 -15.52 30.92 4.10
C VAL A 332 -15.49 29.57 4.83
N TRP A 333 -15.30 29.61 6.14
CA TRP A 333 -15.27 28.40 6.96
C TRP A 333 -16.64 27.77 7.09
N ASP A 334 -17.69 28.57 7.27
CA ASP A 334 -19.08 28.11 7.31
C ASP A 334 -19.47 27.45 5.98
N ALA A 335 -19.15 28.12 4.86
CA ALA A 335 -19.40 27.56 3.53
C ALA A 335 -18.59 26.27 3.28
N LEU A 336 -17.37 26.16 3.78
CA LEU A 336 -16.56 24.96 3.67
C LEU A 336 -17.15 23.80 4.47
N GLU A 337 -17.60 24.05 5.71
CA GLU A 337 -18.23 23.03 6.56
C GLU A 337 -19.49 22.45 5.90
N ASP A 338 -20.33 23.29 5.34
CA ASP A 338 -21.53 22.85 4.61
C ASP A 338 -21.21 22.00 3.39
N ILE A 339 -20.15 22.34 2.65
CA ILE A 339 -19.75 21.59 1.45
C ILE A 339 -19.20 20.21 1.81
N ILE A 340 -18.49 20.11 2.91
CA ILE A 340 -17.82 18.88 3.35
C ILE A 340 -18.82 17.84 3.84
N LYS A 341 -19.91 18.23 4.49
CA LYS A 341 -20.92 17.32 5.05
C LYS A 341 -21.45 16.29 4.03
N ASP A 342 -21.56 16.67 2.76
CA ASP A 342 -22.12 15.83 1.71
C ASP A 342 -21.09 15.24 0.73
N ARG A 343 -19.80 15.40 0.98
CA ARG A 343 -18.74 15.00 0.04
C ARG A 343 -17.75 14.05 0.68
N PRO A 344 -17.85 12.74 0.39
CA PRO A 344 -16.87 11.79 0.85
C PRO A 344 -15.50 12.07 0.21
N VAL A 345 -14.44 11.79 0.94
CA VAL A 345 -13.07 11.82 0.44
C VAL A 345 -12.47 10.42 0.49
N MET A 346 -11.51 10.15 -0.37
CA MET A 346 -10.80 8.87 -0.38
C MET A 346 -9.40 9.07 0.18
N LEU A 347 -8.99 8.19 1.07
CA LEU A 347 -7.62 8.11 1.59
C LEU A 347 -6.90 6.90 0.98
N ASN A 348 -5.63 7.10 0.66
CA ASN A 348 -4.76 6.06 0.13
C ASN A 348 -3.39 6.10 0.78
N ARG A 349 -2.85 4.95 1.16
CA ARG A 349 -1.45 4.78 1.55
C ARG A 349 -0.70 3.94 0.53
N ALA A 350 0.45 4.42 0.09
CA ALA A 350 1.38 3.64 -0.74
C ALA A 350 2.33 2.81 0.14
N PRO A 351 2.62 1.54 -0.20
CA PRO A 351 2.12 0.80 -1.37
C PRO A 351 0.69 0.28 -1.18
N THR A 352 -0.14 0.38 -2.21
CA THR A 352 -1.49 -0.19 -2.20
C THR A 352 -1.43 -1.67 -2.55
N LEU A 353 -1.45 -2.54 -1.53
CA LEU A 353 -1.28 -3.98 -1.69
C LEU A 353 -2.60 -4.70 -2.04
N HIS A 354 -3.71 -4.18 -1.55
CA HIS A 354 -5.05 -4.72 -1.76
C HIS A 354 -6.10 -3.61 -1.82
N ARG A 355 -7.34 -3.95 -2.15
CA ARG A 355 -8.42 -2.96 -2.34
C ARG A 355 -8.69 -2.08 -1.13
N LEU A 356 -8.46 -2.57 0.11
CA LEU A 356 -8.65 -1.80 1.33
C LEU A 356 -7.56 -0.75 1.59
N GLY A 357 -6.49 -0.72 0.77
CA GLY A 357 -5.51 0.36 0.75
C GLY A 357 -6.03 1.69 0.19
N ILE A 358 -7.27 1.69 -0.33
CA ILE A 358 -8.03 2.88 -0.72
C ILE A 358 -9.42 2.75 -0.10
N GLN A 359 -9.78 3.65 0.80
CA GLN A 359 -11.09 3.68 1.43
C GLN A 359 -11.66 5.10 1.43
N ALA A 360 -12.99 5.19 1.40
CA ALA A 360 -13.69 6.46 1.51
C ALA A 360 -14.05 6.76 2.97
N PHE A 361 -14.05 8.04 3.28
CA PHE A 361 -14.37 8.58 4.60
C PHE A 361 -15.19 9.86 4.46
N GLU A 362 -15.97 10.16 5.47
CA GLU A 362 -16.60 11.47 5.64
C GLU A 362 -15.58 12.41 6.31
N PRO A 363 -15.22 13.53 5.67
CA PRO A 363 -14.24 14.43 6.21
C PRO A 363 -14.79 15.27 7.36
N VAL A 364 -13.98 15.42 8.42
CA VAL A 364 -14.22 16.32 9.54
C VAL A 364 -13.06 17.31 9.60
N LEU A 365 -13.35 18.59 9.76
CA LEU A 365 -12.31 19.61 9.85
C LEU A 365 -11.58 19.51 11.19
N VAL A 366 -10.25 19.49 11.11
CA VAL A 366 -9.38 19.44 12.28
C VAL A 366 -8.34 20.53 12.22
N GLU A 367 -7.89 20.97 13.38
CA GLU A 367 -6.76 21.88 13.51
C GLU A 367 -5.43 21.16 13.24
N GLY A 368 -4.40 21.93 12.89
CA GLY A 368 -3.08 21.41 12.56
C GLY A 368 -2.90 21.16 11.05
N ARG A 369 -1.89 20.35 10.69
CA ARG A 369 -1.50 20.07 9.30
C ARG A 369 -1.49 18.59 8.95
N ALA A 370 -1.77 17.72 9.92
CA ALA A 370 -1.79 16.28 9.76
C ALA A 370 -3.22 15.76 9.55
N LEU A 371 -3.36 14.74 8.73
CA LEU A 371 -4.61 13.98 8.58
C LEU A 371 -4.83 13.14 9.83
N LYS A 372 -6.05 13.14 10.38
CA LYS A 372 -6.40 12.22 11.47
C LYS A 372 -7.07 10.98 10.92
N LEU A 373 -6.61 9.82 11.37
CA LEU A 373 -7.13 8.52 10.96
C LEU A 373 -7.59 7.75 12.19
N HIS A 374 -8.74 7.09 12.07
CA HIS A 374 -9.24 6.19 13.11
C HIS A 374 -8.27 5.00 13.30
N PRO A 375 -7.86 4.68 14.53
CA PRO A 375 -6.85 3.65 14.78
C PRO A 375 -7.22 2.26 14.26
N LEU A 376 -8.49 1.87 14.26
CA LEU A 376 -8.94 0.58 13.70
C LEU A 376 -8.76 0.46 12.19
N CYS A 377 -8.62 1.56 11.45
CA CYS A 377 -8.36 1.56 10.02
C CYS A 377 -6.88 1.31 9.68
N CYS A 378 -5.96 1.43 10.65
CA CYS A 378 -4.52 1.28 10.41
C CYS A 378 -4.16 -0.09 9.84
N THR A 379 -4.79 -1.15 10.31
CA THR A 379 -4.55 -2.52 9.82
C THR A 379 -4.87 -2.66 8.33
N ALA A 380 -5.97 -2.06 7.85
CA ALA A 380 -6.37 -2.10 6.45
C ALA A 380 -5.38 -1.36 5.53
N PHE A 381 -4.86 -0.22 5.98
CA PHE A 381 -3.86 0.56 5.26
C PHE A 381 -2.43 0.07 5.47
N ASN A 382 -2.20 -0.83 6.42
CA ASN A 382 -0.87 -1.18 6.93
C ASN A 382 -0.09 0.09 7.32
N ALA A 383 -0.76 1.00 8.04
CA ALA A 383 -0.24 2.30 8.41
C ALA A 383 0.10 2.34 9.90
N ASP A 384 1.13 3.09 10.24
CA ASP A 384 1.49 3.45 11.60
C ASP A 384 1.68 4.99 11.71
N PHE A 385 1.85 5.48 12.92
CA PHE A 385 1.93 6.92 13.18
C PHE A 385 3.36 7.39 13.45
N ASP A 386 4.35 6.71 12.87
CA ASP A 386 5.79 7.02 13.00
C ASP A 386 6.29 8.10 12.02
N GLY A 387 5.39 8.68 11.23
CA GLY A 387 5.67 9.66 10.18
C GLY A 387 5.14 9.27 8.81
N ASP A 388 4.32 8.22 8.74
CA ASP A 388 3.64 7.80 7.54
C ASP A 388 2.81 8.93 6.92
N GLN A 389 2.76 8.95 5.60
CA GLN A 389 1.97 9.89 4.82
C GLN A 389 0.88 9.17 4.04
N MET A 390 -0.27 9.80 3.94
CA MET A 390 -1.38 9.33 3.11
C MET A 390 -1.79 10.39 2.09
N ALA A 391 -2.25 9.93 0.94
CA ALA A 391 -2.87 10.78 -0.07
C ALA A 391 -4.38 10.88 0.18
N ILE A 392 -4.92 12.07 -0.07
CA ILE A 392 -6.36 12.35 -0.05
C ILE A 392 -6.83 12.71 -1.46
N HIS A 393 -7.99 12.23 -1.85
CA HIS A 393 -8.61 12.48 -3.15
C HIS A 393 -10.08 12.84 -2.98
N VAL A 394 -10.57 13.78 -3.79
CA VAL A 394 -11.97 14.21 -3.76
C VAL A 394 -12.68 13.70 -5.01
N PRO A 395 -13.69 12.83 -4.88
CA PRO A 395 -14.58 12.45 -5.99
C PRO A 395 -15.37 13.66 -6.49
N LEU A 396 -15.42 13.87 -7.80
CA LEU A 396 -16.06 15.06 -8.38
C LEU A 396 -17.48 14.81 -8.90
N SER A 397 -17.72 13.69 -9.59
CA SER A 397 -19.01 13.38 -10.16
C SER A 397 -19.95 12.76 -9.13
N ALA A 398 -21.26 12.86 -9.37
CA ALA A 398 -22.28 12.27 -8.50
C ALA A 398 -22.16 10.73 -8.44
N GLU A 399 -21.83 10.12 -9.58
CA GLU A 399 -21.60 8.66 -9.68
C GLU A 399 -20.41 8.24 -8.84
N ALA A 400 -19.27 8.95 -8.94
CA ALA A 400 -18.07 8.67 -8.15
C ALA A 400 -18.31 8.85 -6.65
N GLN A 401 -19.11 9.85 -6.25
CA GLN A 401 -19.51 10.06 -4.84
C GLN A 401 -20.42 8.94 -4.34
N ALA A 402 -21.35 8.47 -5.16
CA ALA A 402 -22.20 7.33 -4.82
C ALA A 402 -21.40 6.04 -4.67
N GLU A 403 -20.48 5.75 -5.58
CA GLU A 403 -19.57 4.61 -5.45
C GLU A 403 -18.69 4.72 -4.19
N ALA A 404 -18.15 5.90 -3.90
CA ALA A 404 -17.36 6.13 -2.69
C ALA A 404 -18.18 5.82 -1.42
N ARG A 405 -19.43 6.25 -1.34
CA ARG A 405 -20.29 6.02 -0.17
C ARG A 405 -20.77 4.58 -0.05
N ILE A 406 -21.15 3.94 -1.16
CA ILE A 406 -21.77 2.62 -1.12
C ILE A 406 -20.71 1.51 -1.08
N LEU A 407 -19.69 1.59 -1.94
CA LEU A 407 -18.71 0.52 -2.12
C LEU A 407 -17.42 0.72 -1.31
N MET A 408 -16.97 1.98 -1.15
CA MET A 408 -15.61 2.26 -0.64
C MET A 408 -15.59 2.81 0.80
N LEU A 409 -16.74 3.11 1.39
CA LEU A 409 -16.79 3.63 2.76
C LEU A 409 -16.15 2.62 3.72
N SER A 410 -15.34 3.08 4.66
CA SER A 410 -14.62 2.22 5.61
C SER A 410 -15.56 1.33 6.44
N ALA A 411 -16.73 1.87 6.83
CA ALA A 411 -17.73 1.11 7.57
C ALA A 411 -18.34 -0.06 6.78
N ASN A 412 -18.30 -0.03 5.45
CA ASN A 412 -18.82 -1.09 4.59
C ASN A 412 -17.74 -2.13 4.23
N ASN A 413 -16.47 -1.90 4.61
CA ASN A 413 -15.33 -2.74 4.25
C ASN A 413 -14.64 -3.30 5.49
N LEU A 414 -15.40 -3.98 6.34
CA LEU A 414 -14.92 -4.53 7.60
C LEU A 414 -14.25 -5.90 7.44
N LEU A 415 -14.42 -6.59 6.31
CA LEU A 415 -13.93 -7.94 6.08
C LEU A 415 -12.77 -7.96 5.07
N ARG A 416 -11.78 -8.80 5.33
CA ARG A 416 -10.67 -9.05 4.39
C ARG A 416 -11.17 -9.81 3.16
N PRO A 417 -10.79 -9.38 1.95
CA PRO A 417 -11.19 -10.11 0.73
C PRO A 417 -10.49 -11.47 0.58
N GLN A 418 -9.39 -11.70 1.30
CA GLN A 418 -8.59 -12.93 1.21
C GLN A 418 -9.23 -14.09 1.95
N ASP A 419 -9.70 -13.90 3.18
CA ASP A 419 -10.13 -14.95 4.11
C ASP A 419 -11.49 -14.67 4.77
N GLY A 420 -12.11 -13.54 4.46
CA GLY A 420 -13.39 -13.15 5.04
C GLY A 420 -13.37 -12.80 6.53
N LYS A 421 -12.19 -12.76 7.15
CA LYS A 421 -12.07 -12.38 8.57
C LYS A 421 -12.15 -10.86 8.75
N PRO A 422 -12.54 -10.37 9.95
CA PRO A 422 -12.55 -8.95 10.24
C PRO A 422 -11.16 -8.32 10.08
N VAL A 423 -11.11 -7.13 9.49
CA VAL A 423 -9.90 -6.30 9.38
C VAL A 423 -9.77 -5.33 10.55
N THR A 424 -10.90 -4.76 10.97
CA THR A 424 -10.98 -3.75 12.02
C THR A 424 -11.07 -4.44 13.38
N VAL A 425 -9.96 -4.97 13.84
CA VAL A 425 -9.84 -5.60 15.15
C VAL A 425 -8.90 -4.80 16.04
N PRO A 426 -9.13 -4.75 17.37
CA PRO A 426 -8.19 -4.14 18.29
C PRO A 426 -6.81 -4.81 18.19
N THR A 427 -5.75 -4.02 18.23
CA THR A 427 -4.36 -4.49 18.14
C THR A 427 -3.47 -3.73 19.12
N GLN A 428 -2.36 -4.35 19.55
CA GLN A 428 -1.30 -3.71 20.34
C GLN A 428 -1.84 -2.89 21.54
N ASP A 429 -1.66 -1.58 21.53
CA ASP A 429 -2.04 -0.67 22.62
C ASP A 429 -3.54 -0.70 22.93
N MET A 430 -4.40 -0.98 21.94
CA MET A 430 -5.84 -1.12 22.16
C MET A 430 -6.16 -2.37 23.00
N ILE A 431 -5.45 -3.47 22.75
CA ILE A 431 -5.59 -4.71 23.56
C ILE A 431 -5.08 -4.44 24.97
N LEU A 432 -3.92 -3.81 25.11
CA LEU A 432 -3.36 -3.43 26.40
C LEU A 432 -4.29 -2.48 27.16
N GLY A 433 -4.87 -1.49 26.48
CA GLY A 433 -5.86 -0.58 27.07
C GLY A 433 -7.12 -1.29 27.52
N THR A 434 -7.64 -2.23 26.72
CA THR A 434 -8.80 -3.05 27.08
C THR A 434 -8.49 -3.95 28.27
N TYR A 435 -7.32 -4.58 28.29
CA TYR A 435 -6.86 -5.35 29.44
C TYR A 435 -6.78 -4.49 30.70
N TYR A 436 -6.17 -3.30 30.61
CA TYR A 436 -6.05 -2.36 31.73
C TYR A 436 -7.42 -1.91 32.24
N LEU A 437 -8.36 -1.57 31.36
CA LEU A 437 -9.71 -1.19 31.76
C LEU A 437 -10.50 -2.33 32.42
N THR A 438 -10.31 -3.57 31.97
CA THR A 438 -10.98 -4.73 32.55
C THR A 438 -10.28 -5.28 33.80
N TYR A 439 -9.08 -4.78 34.10
CA TYR A 439 -8.33 -5.19 35.29
C TYR A 439 -9.09 -4.83 36.56
N GLN A 440 -9.09 -5.73 37.51
CA GLN A 440 -9.65 -5.49 38.84
C GLN A 440 -8.52 -5.45 39.86
N ARG A 441 -8.46 -4.38 40.60
CA ARG A 441 -7.50 -4.24 41.67
C ARG A 441 -8.12 -4.84 42.93
N TYR A 442 -7.46 -5.81 43.48
CA TYR A 442 -7.77 -6.23 44.84
C TYR A 442 -7.02 -5.31 45.78
N ASP A 443 -7.73 -4.67 46.71
CA ASP A 443 -7.15 -3.69 47.64
C ASP A 443 -6.14 -4.29 48.63
N VAL A 444 -5.89 -5.58 48.52
CA VAL A 444 -5.00 -6.32 49.38
C VAL A 444 -3.73 -6.65 48.63
N ASP A 445 -2.64 -5.96 48.96
CA ASP A 445 -1.33 -6.23 48.41
C ASP A 445 -0.89 -7.65 48.81
N ALA A 446 -0.44 -8.46 47.84
CA ALA A 446 0.08 -9.79 48.05
C ALA A 446 1.61 -9.77 47.99
N PHE A 447 2.25 -10.42 48.94
CA PHE A 447 3.70 -10.52 49.05
C PHE A 447 4.12 -11.98 49.14
N ASP A 448 5.20 -12.32 48.45
CA ASP A 448 5.73 -13.68 48.45
C ASP A 448 6.49 -13.99 49.77
N THR A 449 7.10 -12.97 50.34
CA THR A 449 7.87 -13.12 51.59
C THR A 449 7.60 -11.95 52.53
N ILE A 450 7.75 -12.23 53.83
CA ILE A 450 7.62 -11.22 54.88
C ILE A 450 8.73 -10.14 54.76
N HIS A 451 9.88 -10.49 54.24
CA HIS A 451 11.00 -9.55 54.08
C HIS A 451 10.74 -8.45 53.07
N GLU A 452 9.82 -8.62 52.12
CA GLU A 452 9.39 -7.60 51.17
C GLU A 452 8.56 -6.49 51.84
N ILE A 453 7.95 -6.83 52.96
CA ILE A 453 7.02 -5.95 53.68
C ILE A 453 7.78 -4.92 54.54
N PHE A 454 8.86 -5.34 55.20
CA PHE A 454 9.61 -4.51 56.13
C PHE A 454 10.12 -3.18 55.49
N PRO A 455 10.77 -3.18 54.34
CA PRO A 455 11.20 -1.94 53.72
C PRO A 455 10.04 -1.00 53.35
N LEU A 456 8.88 -1.55 53.03
CA LEU A 456 7.70 -0.76 52.69
C LEU A 456 7.03 -0.15 53.90
N LEU A 457 7.07 -0.82 55.04
CA LEU A 457 6.62 -0.31 56.32
C LEU A 457 7.55 0.80 56.82
N GLU A 458 8.86 0.62 56.77
CA GLU A 458 9.86 1.62 57.14
C GLU A 458 9.77 2.88 56.30
N CYS A 459 9.52 2.75 55.01
CA CYS A 459 9.32 3.85 54.08
C CYS A 459 7.95 4.54 54.21
N GLY A 460 7.07 4.08 55.10
CA GLY A 460 5.71 4.63 55.27
C GLY A 460 4.76 4.40 54.09
N LYS A 461 5.16 3.58 53.12
CA LYS A 461 4.31 3.28 51.96
C LYS A 461 3.17 2.31 52.27
N LEU A 462 3.28 1.62 53.34
CA LEU A 462 2.32 0.63 53.84
C LEU A 462 1.85 1.02 55.25
N PRO A 463 0.58 1.43 55.50
CA PRO A 463 0.06 1.68 56.86
C PRO A 463 -0.04 0.36 57.66
N TYR A 464 0.22 0.40 58.95
CA TYR A 464 0.19 -0.78 59.82
C TYR A 464 -1.16 -1.48 59.87
N GLU A 465 -2.23 -0.76 59.69
CA GLU A 465 -3.62 -1.27 59.86
C GLU A 465 -4.17 -1.94 58.62
N LYS A 466 -3.52 -1.78 57.44
CA LYS A 466 -4.01 -2.33 56.20
C LYS A 466 -3.75 -3.86 56.12
N PRO A 467 -4.75 -4.67 55.84
CA PRO A 467 -4.57 -6.11 55.64
C PRO A 467 -3.77 -6.37 54.33
N ILE A 468 -2.93 -7.38 54.37
CA ILE A 468 -2.08 -7.83 53.28
C ILE A 468 -2.13 -9.34 53.14
N TRP A 469 -1.97 -9.85 51.91
CA TRP A 469 -1.76 -11.25 51.63
C TRP A 469 -0.27 -11.58 51.71
N VAL A 470 0.09 -12.58 52.49
CA VAL A 470 1.46 -13.07 52.60
C VAL A 470 1.44 -14.56 52.38
N LYS A 471 2.32 -15.06 51.54
CA LYS A 471 2.53 -16.50 51.39
C LYS A 471 2.90 -17.10 52.74
N ASN A 472 2.56 -18.37 52.92
CA ASN A 472 2.84 -19.05 54.15
C ASN A 472 4.33 -19.00 54.51
N ILE A 473 4.65 -18.27 55.56
CA ILE A 473 6.03 -18.08 56.01
C ILE A 473 6.58 -19.24 56.79
N TRP A 474 5.73 -20.20 57.14
CA TRP A 474 6.10 -21.38 57.93
C TRP A 474 6.24 -22.67 57.10
N ASP A 475 5.69 -22.67 55.87
CA ASP A 475 5.79 -23.81 54.98
C ASP A 475 7.03 -23.73 54.08
N ASP A 476 7.50 -24.91 53.66
CA ASP A 476 8.60 -24.97 52.69
C ASP A 476 8.14 -24.36 51.37
N PRO A 477 8.92 -23.44 50.78
CA PRO A 477 8.62 -22.81 49.49
C PRO A 477 8.41 -23.82 48.35
N GLU A 478 8.92 -25.05 48.48
CA GLU A 478 8.77 -26.13 47.49
C GLU A 478 7.55 -27.02 47.72
N SER A 479 6.75 -26.74 48.77
CA SER A 479 5.55 -27.49 49.09
C SER A 479 4.40 -27.15 48.15
N GLU A 480 3.70 -28.18 47.62
CA GLU A 480 2.51 -28.01 46.79
C GLU A 480 1.32 -27.31 47.51
N ASN A 481 1.37 -27.20 48.81
CA ASN A 481 0.35 -26.60 49.68
C ASN A 481 0.70 -25.17 50.10
N TYR A 482 1.40 -24.43 49.28
CA TYR A 482 1.79 -23.07 49.57
C TYR A 482 0.56 -22.15 49.61
N GLN A 483 0.22 -21.62 50.79
CA GLN A 483 -0.98 -20.83 50.99
C GLN A 483 -0.64 -19.38 51.39
N TYR A 484 -1.50 -18.45 50.98
CA TYR A 484 -1.42 -17.04 51.42
C TYR A 484 -2.27 -16.85 52.69
N TYR A 485 -1.70 -16.15 53.65
CA TYR A 485 -2.38 -15.75 54.87
C TYR A 485 -2.63 -14.25 54.84
N LEU A 486 -3.85 -13.83 55.16
CA LEU A 486 -4.20 -12.43 55.31
C LEU A 486 -3.94 -12.00 56.74
N ARG A 487 -3.04 -11.02 56.93
CA ARG A 487 -2.69 -10.48 58.24
C ARG A 487 -2.67 -8.99 58.21
N THR A 488 -2.88 -8.33 59.36
CA THR A 488 -2.49 -6.94 59.57
C THR A 488 -0.98 -6.85 59.67
N ARG A 489 -0.39 -5.76 59.26
CA ARG A 489 1.07 -5.59 59.28
C ARG A 489 1.64 -5.51 60.67
N GLY A 490 0.89 -4.92 61.61
CA GLY A 490 1.25 -4.95 63.00
C GLY A 490 1.35 -6.40 63.53
N ALA A 491 0.37 -7.21 63.24
CA ALA A 491 0.36 -8.65 63.65
C ALA A 491 1.53 -9.43 63.06
N LEU A 492 1.96 -9.12 61.81
CA LEU A 492 3.13 -9.74 61.24
C LEU A 492 4.44 -9.38 61.95
N LEU A 493 4.57 -8.12 62.35
CA LEU A 493 5.74 -7.68 63.12
C LEU A 493 5.83 -8.25 64.52
N ASP A 494 4.66 -8.39 65.18
CA ASP A 494 4.60 -8.89 66.56
C ASP A 494 4.72 -10.40 66.66
N ASN A 495 4.25 -11.17 65.63
CA ASN A 495 4.12 -12.61 65.67
C ASN A 495 4.89 -13.31 64.53
N GLU A 496 6.08 -12.83 64.19
CA GLU A 496 6.90 -13.33 63.08
C GLU A 496 7.27 -14.82 63.21
N THR A 497 7.31 -15.35 64.40
CA THR A 497 7.67 -16.76 64.72
C THR A 497 6.49 -17.68 64.97
N ASP A 498 5.27 -17.17 65.07
CA ASP A 498 4.11 -17.97 65.40
C ASP A 498 3.46 -18.59 64.17
N ARG A 499 3.16 -19.91 64.27
CA ARG A 499 2.42 -20.59 63.23
C ARG A 499 0.92 -20.32 63.34
N PRO A 500 0.14 -20.36 62.23
CA PRO A 500 -1.29 -20.13 62.25
C PRO A 500 -2.06 -20.99 63.25
N GLU A 501 -1.61 -22.21 63.44
CA GLU A 501 -2.24 -23.18 64.39
C GLU A 501 -2.07 -22.79 65.85
N THR A 502 -1.11 -21.93 66.17
CA THR A 502 -0.78 -21.47 67.54
C THR A 502 -1.25 -20.06 67.83
N ILE A 503 -1.80 -19.36 66.82
CA ILE A 503 -2.29 -17.98 67.02
C ILE A 503 -3.68 -18.03 67.66
N PRO A 504 -3.90 -17.33 68.77
CA PRO A 504 -5.24 -17.22 69.39
C PRO A 504 -6.23 -16.62 68.35
N GLY A 505 -7.43 -17.20 68.26
CA GLY A 505 -8.47 -16.73 67.36
C GLY A 505 -8.34 -17.20 65.91
N SER A 506 -7.71 -18.35 65.67
CA SER A 506 -7.64 -19.03 64.37
C SER A 506 -8.78 -20.07 64.26
N TYR A 507 -9.61 -19.93 63.25
CA TYR A 507 -10.76 -20.80 62.98
C TYR A 507 -10.72 -21.36 61.57
N GLN A 508 -11.12 -22.64 61.41
CA GLN A 508 -11.13 -23.30 60.10
C GLN A 508 -12.26 -22.79 59.19
N THR A 509 -13.43 -22.54 59.82
CA THR A 509 -14.63 -22.12 59.13
C THR A 509 -15.25 -20.89 59.81
N LEU A 510 -16.05 -20.13 59.05
CA LEU A 510 -16.79 -18.99 59.57
C LEU A 510 -17.80 -19.42 60.67
N SER A 511 -18.45 -20.57 60.49
CA SER A 511 -19.39 -21.12 61.46
C SER A 511 -18.75 -21.36 62.81
N GLN A 512 -17.49 -21.85 62.82
CA GLN A 512 -16.75 -22.02 64.09
C GLN A 512 -16.44 -20.69 64.76
N ALA A 513 -16.06 -19.66 63.97
CA ALA A 513 -15.81 -18.34 64.52
C ALA A 513 -17.08 -17.66 65.08
N VAL A 514 -18.20 -17.79 64.36
CA VAL A 514 -19.51 -17.31 64.85
C VAL A 514 -19.97 -18.04 66.13
N ALA A 515 -19.80 -19.36 66.17
CA ALA A 515 -20.12 -20.14 67.38
C ALA A 515 -19.29 -19.72 68.62
N ALA A 516 -18.00 -19.41 68.39
CA ALA A 516 -17.12 -18.89 69.48
C ALA A 516 -17.52 -17.46 69.89
N LEU A 517 -18.02 -16.63 68.99
CA LEU A 517 -18.57 -15.32 69.33
C LEU A 517 -19.86 -15.41 70.13
N ASP A 518 -20.78 -16.33 69.71
CA ASP A 518 -22.05 -16.54 70.41
C ASP A 518 -21.81 -17.16 71.78
N ALA A 519 -20.75 -17.95 71.94
CA ALA A 519 -20.33 -18.52 73.23
C ALA A 519 -19.63 -17.47 74.13
N GLY A 520 -19.31 -16.28 73.61
CA GLY A 520 -18.59 -15.24 74.33
C GLY A 520 -17.09 -15.50 74.52
N GLU A 521 -16.53 -16.42 73.75
CA GLU A 521 -15.10 -16.74 73.78
C GLU A 521 -14.24 -15.70 73.12
N ILE A 522 -14.80 -15.00 72.15
CA ILE A 522 -14.15 -13.89 71.39
C ILE A 522 -15.04 -12.63 71.39
N GLN A 523 -14.42 -11.44 71.28
CA GLN A 523 -15.14 -10.19 71.24
C GLN A 523 -15.46 -9.75 69.79
N PRO A 524 -16.53 -8.97 69.53
CA PRO A 524 -16.93 -8.55 68.19
C PRO A 524 -15.89 -7.72 67.44
N ASP A 525 -15.00 -7.04 68.14
CA ASP A 525 -13.95 -6.19 67.59
C ASP A 525 -12.58 -6.89 67.53
N GLU A 526 -12.51 -8.15 67.96
CA GLU A 526 -11.28 -8.92 67.94
C GLU A 526 -10.96 -9.39 66.49
N VAL A 527 -9.68 -9.29 66.09
CA VAL A 527 -9.21 -9.75 64.80
C VAL A 527 -8.88 -11.25 64.86
N ILE A 528 -9.56 -12.02 64.05
CA ILE A 528 -9.38 -13.47 63.95
C ILE A 528 -8.96 -13.91 62.56
N TYR A 529 -8.44 -15.13 62.46
CA TYR A 529 -8.12 -15.81 61.21
C TYR A 529 -9.19 -16.83 60.87
N VAL A 530 -9.81 -16.71 59.69
CA VAL A 530 -10.77 -17.67 59.18
C VAL A 530 -10.25 -18.25 57.87
N TRP A 531 -10.05 -19.58 57.88
CA TRP A 531 -9.47 -20.27 56.71
C TRP A 531 -10.46 -20.43 55.58
N ASN A 532 -11.70 -20.73 55.87
CA ASN A 532 -12.76 -20.91 54.92
C ASN A 532 -14.00 -20.13 55.35
N ILE A 533 -14.23 -18.98 54.72
CA ILE A 533 -15.36 -18.09 55.03
C ILE A 533 -16.69 -18.56 54.42
N TRP A 534 -16.65 -19.50 53.49
CA TRP A 534 -17.86 -19.97 52.78
C TRP A 534 -18.39 -21.28 53.34
N ASP A 535 -17.72 -21.92 54.27
CA ASP A 535 -18.10 -23.18 54.89
C ASP A 535 -18.44 -24.33 53.93
N SER A 536 -17.98 -24.26 52.69
CA SER A 536 -18.29 -25.23 51.65
C SER A 536 -17.02 -25.83 51.09
N GLU A 537 -16.94 -27.16 51.00
CA GLU A 537 -15.81 -27.87 50.40
C GLU A 537 -15.67 -27.59 48.90
N ALA A 538 -16.74 -27.13 48.23
CA ALA A 538 -16.72 -26.80 46.81
C ALA A 538 -15.97 -25.50 46.50
N ASP A 539 -15.87 -24.60 47.48
CA ASP A 539 -15.22 -23.28 47.33
C ASP A 539 -13.73 -23.31 47.70
N ILE A 540 -13.21 -24.45 48.14
CA ILE A 540 -11.78 -24.64 48.47
C ILE A 540 -10.89 -24.75 47.20
N LYS A 541 -11.43 -24.51 46.03
CA LYS A 541 -10.67 -24.66 44.79
C LYS A 541 -9.72 -23.47 44.52
N GLU A 542 -8.44 -23.79 44.48
CA GLU A 542 -7.30 -23.17 43.79
C GLU A 542 -6.83 -21.77 44.22
N GLU A 543 -7.64 -20.95 44.86
CA GLU A 543 -7.18 -19.68 45.43
C GLU A 543 -7.56 -19.68 46.92
N ASN A 544 -6.62 -19.99 47.75
CA ASN A 544 -6.81 -20.01 49.19
C ASN A 544 -7.01 -18.59 49.71
N HIS A 545 -8.25 -18.23 49.93
CA HIS A 545 -8.63 -16.93 50.41
C HIS A 545 -8.82 -16.97 51.92
N ILE A 546 -7.81 -16.52 52.63
CA ILE A 546 -7.91 -16.26 54.05
C ILE A 546 -8.16 -14.78 54.26
N TYR A 547 -9.26 -14.45 54.90
CA TYR A 547 -9.60 -13.07 55.20
C TYR A 547 -9.40 -12.79 56.67
N ILE A 548 -8.68 -11.70 56.98
CA ILE A 548 -8.60 -11.16 58.33
C ILE A 548 -9.64 -10.08 58.47
N ARG A 549 -10.56 -10.24 59.42
CA ARG A 549 -11.58 -9.27 59.75
C ARG A 549 -11.91 -9.34 61.23
N THR A 550 -12.56 -8.28 61.74
CA THR A 550 -13.14 -8.36 63.06
C THR A 550 -14.24 -9.41 63.09
N VAL A 551 -14.32 -10.13 64.16
CA VAL A 551 -15.33 -11.19 64.35
C VAL A 551 -16.74 -10.62 64.25
N GLY A 552 -16.97 -9.43 64.74
CA GLY A 552 -18.24 -8.74 64.63
C GLY A 552 -18.69 -8.48 63.19
N ALA A 553 -17.75 -8.09 62.33
CA ALA A 553 -18.06 -7.87 60.92
C ALA A 553 -18.49 -9.15 60.21
N TYR A 554 -17.85 -10.29 60.50
CA TYR A 554 -18.26 -11.57 59.97
C TYR A 554 -19.61 -12.06 60.50
N ALA A 555 -19.83 -11.92 61.81
CA ALA A 555 -21.07 -12.33 62.44
C ALA A 555 -22.27 -11.55 61.92
N GLN A 556 -22.17 -10.25 61.81
CA GLN A 556 -23.24 -9.40 61.30
C GLN A 556 -23.64 -9.77 59.87
N GLN A 557 -22.69 -10.07 59.02
CA GLN A 557 -22.99 -10.44 57.63
C GLN A 557 -23.58 -11.85 57.50
N ALA A 558 -23.12 -12.80 58.26
CA ALA A 558 -23.66 -14.15 58.25
C ALA A 558 -25.13 -14.18 58.73
N HIS A 559 -25.46 -13.35 59.71
CA HIS A 559 -26.81 -13.26 60.25
C HIS A 559 -27.80 -12.44 59.43
N GLU A 560 -27.36 -11.33 58.78
CA GLU A 560 -28.26 -10.44 58.06
C GLU A 560 -28.62 -10.90 56.64
N ALA A 561 -27.73 -11.63 55.94
CA ALA A 561 -27.89 -11.87 54.50
C ALA A 561 -27.97 -13.31 54.06
N GLY A 562 -27.66 -14.30 54.92
CA GLY A 562 -27.41 -15.67 54.46
C GLY A 562 -26.32 -15.78 53.41
N ASP A 563 -25.59 -14.68 53.16
CA ASP A 563 -24.46 -14.57 52.23
C ASP A 563 -23.19 -14.38 53.06
N ILE A 564 -22.31 -15.33 52.95
CA ILE A 564 -21.07 -15.39 53.74
C ILE A 564 -20.05 -14.37 53.26
N ARG A 565 -20.24 -13.81 52.06
CA ARG A 565 -19.33 -12.82 51.47
C ARG A 565 -19.56 -11.45 52.07
N PRO A 566 -18.51 -10.81 52.61
CA PRO A 566 -18.64 -9.49 53.24
C PRO A 566 -19.10 -8.41 52.28
N LYS A 567 -20.25 -7.80 52.55
CA LYS A 567 -20.77 -6.68 51.74
C LYS A 567 -19.87 -5.45 51.73
N GLU A 568 -19.03 -5.26 52.74
CA GLU A 568 -18.13 -4.08 52.89
C GLU A 568 -17.02 -3.99 51.85
N TYR A 569 -16.71 -5.12 51.16
CA TYR A 569 -15.72 -5.08 50.07
C TYR A 569 -16.24 -4.47 48.77
N PHE A 570 -17.55 -4.47 48.57
CA PHE A 570 -18.14 -3.98 47.35
C PHE A 570 -19.02 -2.78 47.65
N LYS A 571 -18.74 -1.65 47.00
CA LYS A 571 -19.66 -0.54 46.98
C LYS A 571 -20.82 -0.88 46.06
N TYR A 572 -22.05 -0.78 46.56
CA TYR A 572 -23.28 -1.06 45.80
C TYR A 572 -23.81 0.22 45.19
N TYR A 573 -24.10 0.16 43.91
CA TYR A 573 -24.71 1.24 43.16
C TYR A 573 -25.99 0.78 42.48
N HIS A 574 -26.97 1.66 42.44
CA HIS A 574 -28.31 1.30 41.93
C HIS A 574 -28.31 1.16 40.41
N ASP A 575 -27.47 1.91 39.72
CA ASP A 575 -27.31 1.87 38.27
C ASP A 575 -25.86 2.21 37.85
N GLU A 576 -25.59 2.10 36.55
CA GLU A 576 -24.28 2.42 35.98
C GLU A 576 -23.95 3.91 36.10
N ASP A 577 -24.96 4.78 35.98
CA ASP A 577 -24.78 6.24 36.01
C ASP A 577 -24.35 6.69 37.40
N GLU A 578 -24.95 6.12 38.47
CA GLU A 578 -24.55 6.37 39.84
C GLU A 578 -23.09 5.97 40.11
N ALA A 579 -22.67 4.80 39.59
CA ALA A 579 -21.28 4.35 39.68
C ALA A 579 -20.31 5.27 38.92
N MET A 580 -20.70 5.76 37.74
CA MET A 580 -19.92 6.72 36.95
C MET A 580 -19.82 8.09 37.63
N MET A 581 -20.89 8.58 38.28
CA MET A 581 -20.85 9.80 39.09
C MET A 581 -19.93 9.65 40.26
N ALA A 582 -20.00 8.52 40.99
CA ALA A 582 -19.10 8.26 42.14
C ALA A 582 -17.62 8.20 41.69
N TYR A 583 -17.35 7.72 40.47
CA TYR A 583 -16.01 7.77 39.88
C TYR A 583 -15.58 9.20 39.56
N ALA A 584 -16.46 9.99 38.94
CA ALA A 584 -16.20 11.40 38.63
C ALA A 584 -15.91 12.25 39.91
N ASP A 585 -16.62 11.96 41.00
CA ASP A 585 -16.42 12.58 42.29
C ASP A 585 -15.19 12.07 43.07
N GLY A 586 -14.48 11.08 42.49
CA GLY A 586 -13.28 10.51 43.12
C GLY A 586 -13.54 9.60 44.32
N MET A 587 -14.80 9.17 44.52
CA MET A 587 -15.16 8.27 45.63
C MET A 587 -14.74 6.81 45.38
N ILE A 588 -14.57 6.42 44.12
CA ILE A 588 -14.08 5.12 43.70
C ILE A 588 -13.02 5.28 42.60
N ALA A 589 -12.08 4.36 42.54
CA ALA A 589 -11.10 4.29 41.47
C ALA A 589 -11.59 3.38 40.31
N MET A 590 -10.97 3.54 39.15
CA MET A 590 -11.35 2.81 37.92
C MET A 590 -11.36 1.29 38.07
N HIS A 591 -10.51 0.75 38.93
CA HIS A 591 -10.27 -0.69 39.11
C HIS A 591 -10.85 -1.25 40.42
N ASP A 592 -11.51 -0.38 41.20
CA ASP A 592 -12.12 -0.85 42.46
C ASP A 592 -13.28 -1.79 42.17
N PRO A 593 -13.40 -2.88 42.92
CA PRO A 593 -14.52 -3.78 42.81
C PRO A 593 -15.81 -3.09 43.27
N ILE A 594 -16.82 -3.09 42.41
CA ILE A 594 -18.15 -2.54 42.69
C ILE A 594 -19.23 -3.54 42.33
N LYS A 595 -20.40 -3.39 42.91
CA LYS A 595 -21.60 -4.12 42.53
C LYS A 595 -22.64 -3.16 42.00
N VAL A 596 -23.15 -3.44 40.83
CA VAL A 596 -24.11 -2.59 40.15
C VAL A 596 -25.31 -3.40 39.70
N TRP A 597 -26.52 -2.84 39.89
CA TRP A 597 -27.73 -3.37 39.26
C TRP A 597 -27.72 -3.05 37.79
N LYS A 598 -27.85 -4.06 36.95
CA LYS A 598 -27.93 -3.89 35.51
C LYS A 598 -29.03 -4.76 34.91
N GLU A 599 -29.76 -4.19 33.95
CA GLU A 599 -30.66 -4.94 33.08
C GLU A 599 -29.82 -5.68 32.04
N LEU A 600 -29.85 -7.01 32.10
CA LEU A 600 -29.18 -7.88 31.14
C LEU A 600 -30.20 -8.63 30.30
N GLU A 601 -29.95 -8.75 29.01
CA GLU A 601 -30.72 -9.56 28.08
C GLU A 601 -30.12 -10.98 28.06
N ILE A 602 -30.81 -11.93 28.70
CA ILE A 602 -30.42 -13.33 28.74
C ILE A 602 -31.50 -14.13 28.03
N ASP A 603 -31.13 -14.86 26.98
CA ASP A 603 -32.06 -15.68 26.17
C ASP A 603 -33.31 -14.90 25.67
N GLY A 604 -33.12 -13.64 25.33
CA GLY A 604 -34.21 -12.75 24.85
C GLY A 604 -35.16 -12.24 25.93
N LYS A 605 -34.84 -12.46 27.23
CA LYS A 605 -35.57 -11.89 28.36
C LYS A 605 -34.70 -10.89 29.10
N LYS A 606 -35.30 -9.78 29.46
CA LYS A 606 -34.65 -8.72 30.25
C LYS A 606 -34.78 -9.09 31.74
N GLU A 607 -33.65 -9.26 32.38
CA GLU A 607 -33.58 -9.54 33.83
C GLU A 607 -32.67 -8.52 34.52
N HIS A 608 -33.17 -7.96 35.64
CA HIS A 608 -32.33 -7.13 36.51
C HIS A 608 -31.51 -8.01 37.43
N ARG A 609 -30.19 -7.91 37.29
CA ARG A 609 -29.25 -8.67 38.15
C ARG A 609 -28.16 -7.74 38.72
N ILE A 610 -27.69 -8.09 39.89
CA ILE A 610 -26.48 -7.50 40.45
C ILE A 610 -25.29 -8.14 39.77
N ILE A 611 -24.41 -7.33 39.20
CA ILE A 611 -23.17 -7.75 38.57
C ILE A 611 -21.97 -7.25 39.35
N ASP A 612 -20.95 -8.10 39.43
CA ASP A 612 -19.64 -7.74 39.95
C ASP A 612 -18.87 -7.04 38.83
N ALA A 613 -18.55 -5.80 39.02
CA ALA A 613 -17.93 -4.94 38.00
C ALA A 613 -16.81 -4.07 38.57
N THR A 614 -16.16 -3.34 37.71
CA THR A 614 -15.34 -2.18 38.00
C THR A 614 -15.79 -1.05 37.07
N VAL A 615 -15.47 0.19 37.37
CA VAL A 615 -15.79 1.32 36.48
C VAL A 615 -15.25 1.09 35.06
N GLY A 616 -14.02 0.61 34.94
CA GLY A 616 -13.44 0.30 33.63
C GLY A 616 -14.19 -0.80 32.87
N ARG A 617 -14.73 -1.82 33.56
CA ARG A 617 -15.59 -2.86 32.94
C ARG A 617 -16.93 -2.29 32.50
N LEU A 618 -17.52 -1.34 33.24
CA LEU A 618 -18.75 -0.66 32.83
C LEU A 618 -18.51 0.12 31.53
N ILE A 619 -17.44 0.91 31.44
CA ILE A 619 -17.09 1.67 30.25
C ILE A 619 -16.95 0.78 29.00
N ILE A 620 -16.29 -0.36 29.12
CA ILE A 620 -16.13 -1.29 28.00
C ILE A 620 -17.45 -1.94 27.61
N ASN A 621 -18.23 -2.38 28.61
CA ASN A 621 -19.51 -3.05 28.36
C ASN A 621 -20.59 -2.13 27.81
N ASP A 622 -20.50 -0.82 28.04
CA ASP A 622 -21.37 0.16 27.38
C ASP A 622 -21.18 0.18 25.85
N ALA A 623 -19.93 0.01 25.38
CA ALA A 623 -19.62 -0.09 23.96
C ALA A 623 -19.96 -1.45 23.32
N ILE A 624 -20.20 -2.50 24.11
CA ILE A 624 -20.50 -3.85 23.63
C ILE A 624 -22.03 -4.04 23.52
N PRO A 625 -22.54 -4.60 22.41
CA PRO A 625 -23.96 -4.93 22.30
C PRO A 625 -24.44 -5.82 23.44
N GLN A 626 -25.54 -5.44 24.10
CA GLN A 626 -26.03 -6.07 25.33
C GLN A 626 -26.39 -7.56 25.14
N ASN A 627 -26.75 -7.98 23.92
CA ASN A 627 -27.03 -9.38 23.57
C ASN A 627 -25.81 -10.31 23.67
N LEU A 628 -24.60 -9.78 23.77
CA LEU A 628 -23.37 -10.56 23.93
C LEU A 628 -23.03 -10.86 25.39
N GLY A 629 -23.85 -10.38 26.32
CA GLY A 629 -23.66 -10.54 27.75
C GLY A 629 -22.54 -9.67 28.32
N PHE A 630 -22.50 -9.57 29.65
CA PHE A 630 -21.50 -8.75 30.34
C PHE A 630 -20.11 -9.41 30.34
N LYS A 631 -19.10 -8.72 29.85
CA LYS A 631 -17.70 -9.17 29.77
C LYS A 631 -16.97 -8.81 31.06
N LYS A 632 -16.51 -9.81 31.79
CA LYS A 632 -15.84 -9.62 33.11
C LYS A 632 -14.35 -9.30 32.96
N ARG A 633 -13.64 -9.91 32.01
CA ARG A 633 -12.20 -9.74 31.84
C ARG A 633 -11.78 -10.11 30.43
N GLU A 634 -10.88 -9.32 29.86
CA GLU A 634 -10.14 -9.69 28.66
C GLU A 634 -8.72 -10.15 29.04
N THR A 635 -8.26 -11.21 28.42
CA THR A 635 -6.89 -11.74 28.56
C THR A 635 -6.05 -11.33 27.37
N VAL A 636 -4.81 -10.96 27.63
CA VAL A 636 -3.82 -10.63 26.58
C VAL A 636 -3.45 -11.87 25.77
#